data_902947bbeae688ac690d54a68d02aa0d
#
_entry.id   902947bbeae688ac690d54a68d02aa0d
#
_cell.length_a   1.000
_cell.length_b   1.000
_cell.length_c   1.000
_cell.angle_alpha   90.00
_cell.angle_beta   90.00
_cell.angle_gamma   90.00
#
_symmetry.space_group_name_H-M   'P 1'
#
loop_
_entity.id
_entity.type
_entity.pdbx_description
1 polymer ?
#
loop_
_entity_poly.entity_id
_entity_poly.type
_entity_poly.pdbx_seq_one_letter_code
_entity_poly.pdbx_strand_id
1 'polypeptide(L)'
;NQVVYVRQFADVMTDQNYANLWIVDSDGTDHRPLTTGNFQDNTPRWSPDGIRIAFMSDREGLPQVHMLWVNSGQIAPITNLTDPASGLSWSPDGSHLAFTKLVPEAPLVIGEMPPPPAGAEWAAPAKYTDDLVFRFDGIGELPSGTWHLFVVPAEGGTPRQLTTGDRSFTGFFGGGAGPAWTPDSQALVVSANLRDDWELEVQDSEIYEIPLDGSGPRALTDRRGPDASPSVSPDGRFIAYAGFDDEYQGYQVTQLHVMNRDGSGSRAIATDLDRSVYGIHWGQDGIYAFFDTEGNTKLARFDPNGGHEVLAENGGSGRSAYGGGASFTVAANGRFAYTMSRPHIPGDIAVGGQGEVRQVTRVNQDLFTAKTLGAVEEIWWDSSEDGLPIQGWIIKPPDFDPSREYPLILEIHGGPFANYGDRFDVEKQLMASNGFVVLYSNPRGSTSYGGEFGNLIHHAYPGDDFYDLNSGVDAVIAQGYIDEDNLFVTGGSGGGVLTAWMIGNTDRFRAAVSFYPVINWYSWALTADMASYGVDYWFPGLPWDNVEHYESRSLLSVVKNVETPTLIMTGEEDWRTPMSESEQYYKALKLLGVESVLVRVPGEAHGIWGRPSHGISKMTTVKGWFDKYMEGRRPVS
;
A
#
# COMPACT_ATOMS: atom_id res chain seq x y z
N ASN A 1 20.75 -21.01 -1.32
CA ASN A 1 19.83 -21.86 -2.09
C ASN A 1 18.44 -21.98 -1.45
N GLN A 2 18.17 -21.22 -0.37
CA GLN A 2 16.92 -21.24 0.37
C GLN A 2 16.27 -19.85 0.36
N VAL A 3 14.95 -19.83 0.35
CA VAL A 3 14.15 -18.62 0.48
C VAL A 3 13.34 -18.71 1.75
N VAL A 4 13.45 -17.71 2.63
CA VAL A 4 12.54 -17.52 3.74
C VAL A 4 11.51 -16.46 3.36
N TYR A 5 10.26 -16.70 3.71
CA TYR A 5 9.15 -15.80 3.42
C TYR A 5 8.11 -15.80 4.52
N VAL A 6 7.28 -14.78 4.55
CA VAL A 6 6.16 -14.65 5.49
C VAL A 6 4.90 -15.21 4.85
N ARG A 7 4.27 -16.18 5.52
CA ARG A 7 2.94 -16.66 5.15
C ARG A 7 1.90 -16.10 6.12
N GLN A 8 0.99 -15.32 5.59
CA GLN A 8 -0.16 -14.80 6.34
C GLN A 8 -1.33 -15.78 6.28
N PHE A 9 -2.12 -15.82 7.34
CA PHE A 9 -3.36 -16.57 7.38
C PHE A 9 -4.39 -15.89 8.30
N ALA A 10 -5.67 -16.10 7.98
CA ALA A 10 -6.79 -15.63 8.78
C ALA A 10 -7.29 -16.76 9.69
N ASP A 11 -7.50 -16.46 10.96
CA ASP A 11 -8.13 -17.37 11.90
C ASP A 11 -9.52 -16.85 12.28
N VAL A 12 -10.55 -17.52 11.79
CA VAL A 12 -11.94 -17.13 12.05
C VAL A 12 -12.39 -17.38 13.50
N MET A 13 -11.67 -18.21 14.26
CA MET A 13 -12.00 -18.48 15.67
C MET A 13 -11.57 -17.35 16.59
N THR A 14 -10.43 -16.74 16.32
CA THR A 14 -9.92 -15.57 17.05
C THR A 14 -10.28 -14.25 16.36
N ASP A 15 -10.80 -14.33 15.14
CA ASP A 15 -11.10 -13.19 14.26
C ASP A 15 -9.88 -12.27 14.05
N GLN A 16 -8.72 -12.89 13.81
CA GLN A 16 -7.44 -12.22 13.65
C GLN A 16 -6.69 -12.73 12.41
N ASN A 17 -5.82 -11.87 11.87
CA ASN A 17 -4.83 -12.27 10.89
C ASN A 17 -3.50 -12.53 11.61
N TYR A 18 -2.79 -13.58 11.21
CA TYR A 18 -1.49 -13.97 11.75
C TYR A 18 -0.48 -14.17 10.64
N ALA A 19 0.79 -14.19 11.00
CA ALA A 19 1.91 -14.36 10.08
C ALA A 19 2.97 -15.28 10.67
N ASN A 20 3.43 -16.26 9.89
CA ASN A 20 4.52 -17.14 10.30
C ASN A 20 5.60 -17.24 9.21
N LEU A 21 6.81 -17.55 9.61
CA LEU A 21 7.94 -17.75 8.71
C LEU A 21 7.91 -19.14 8.10
N TRP A 22 8.12 -19.21 6.79
CA TRP A 22 8.26 -20.42 6.01
C TRP A 22 9.57 -20.40 5.24
N ILE A 23 10.08 -21.60 4.93
CA ILE A 23 11.29 -21.77 4.12
C ILE A 23 11.01 -22.74 2.97
N VAL A 24 11.67 -22.51 1.86
CA VAL A 24 11.66 -23.40 0.70
C VAL A 24 13.01 -23.39 0.03
N ASP A 25 13.47 -24.52 -0.47
CA ASP A 25 14.66 -24.58 -1.31
C ASP A 25 14.39 -23.93 -2.68
N SER A 26 15.42 -23.37 -3.29
CA SER A 26 15.29 -22.70 -4.60
C SER A 26 14.86 -23.65 -5.73
N ASP A 27 14.83 -24.96 -5.50
CA ASP A 27 14.29 -25.98 -6.41
C ASP A 27 12.84 -26.38 -6.08
N GLY A 28 12.23 -25.78 -5.04
CA GLY A 28 10.87 -26.05 -4.57
C GLY A 28 10.79 -27.22 -3.58
N THR A 29 11.90 -27.84 -3.21
CA THR A 29 11.95 -28.89 -2.17
C THR A 29 12.06 -28.26 -0.76
N ASP A 30 11.96 -29.08 0.29
CA ASP A 30 12.01 -28.72 1.72
C ASP A 30 11.08 -27.52 2.08
N HIS A 31 9.89 -27.48 1.48
CA HIS A 31 8.89 -26.44 1.78
C HIS A 31 8.20 -26.73 3.10
N ARG A 32 8.51 -25.95 4.13
CA ARG A 32 8.04 -26.16 5.52
C ARG A 32 7.97 -24.87 6.32
N PRO A 33 7.16 -24.85 7.42
CA PRO A 33 7.19 -23.76 8.38
C PRO A 33 8.51 -23.73 9.15
N LEU A 34 9.00 -22.53 9.45
CA LEU A 34 10.06 -22.26 10.42
C LEU A 34 9.48 -21.85 11.77
N THR A 35 8.39 -21.13 11.75
CA THR A 35 7.63 -20.74 12.96
C THR A 35 6.17 -21.11 12.80
N THR A 36 5.48 -21.26 13.92
CA THR A 36 4.04 -21.62 13.99
C THR A 36 3.39 -20.90 15.17
N GLY A 37 2.05 -20.88 15.16
CA GLY A 37 1.24 -20.30 16.23
C GLY A 37 0.61 -18.98 15.83
N ASN A 38 -0.16 -18.44 16.75
CA ASN A 38 -0.95 -17.21 16.55
C ASN A 38 -0.11 -15.98 16.90
N PHE A 39 0.87 -15.68 16.05
CA PHE A 39 1.85 -14.61 16.21
C PHE A 39 1.98 -13.79 14.91
N GLN A 40 2.57 -12.61 15.03
CA GLN A 40 2.98 -11.75 13.92
C GLN A 40 4.49 -11.90 13.70
N ASP A 41 4.91 -13.02 13.11
CA ASP A 41 6.30 -13.22 12.71
C ASP A 41 6.52 -12.59 11.34
N ASN A 42 7.33 -11.54 11.27
CA ASN A 42 7.52 -10.78 10.05
C ASN A 42 8.96 -10.26 9.89
N THR A 43 9.22 -9.62 8.75
CA THR A 43 10.50 -8.98 8.43
C THR A 43 11.72 -9.93 8.58
N PRO A 44 11.70 -11.19 8.06
CA PRO A 44 12.84 -12.09 8.18
C PRO A 44 14.07 -11.56 7.44
N ARG A 45 15.23 -11.69 8.04
CA ARG A 45 16.52 -11.31 7.48
C ARG A 45 17.56 -12.40 7.75
N TRP A 46 18.12 -12.96 6.67
CA TRP A 46 19.22 -13.89 6.77
C TRP A 46 20.46 -13.22 7.34
N SER A 47 21.16 -13.91 8.25
CA SER A 47 22.51 -13.52 8.62
C SER A 47 23.48 -13.69 7.45
N PRO A 48 24.57 -12.90 7.36
CA PRO A 48 25.54 -13.00 6.27
C PRO A 48 26.16 -14.39 6.09
N ASP A 49 26.28 -15.15 7.18
CA ASP A 49 26.77 -16.53 7.18
C ASP A 49 25.73 -17.57 6.71
N GLY A 50 24.45 -17.17 6.56
CA GLY A 50 23.37 -18.02 6.07
C GLY A 50 22.88 -19.11 7.04
N ILE A 51 23.19 -19.02 8.33
CA ILE A 51 22.80 -20.03 9.33
C ILE A 51 21.72 -19.56 10.31
N ARG A 52 21.47 -18.25 10.38
CA ARG A 52 20.49 -17.63 11.27
C ARG A 52 19.54 -16.72 10.50
N ILE A 53 18.35 -16.53 11.06
CA ILE A 53 17.35 -15.57 10.58
C ILE A 53 16.97 -14.67 11.75
N ALA A 54 17.20 -13.36 11.62
CA ALA A 54 16.61 -12.38 12.51
C ALA A 54 15.22 -11.99 12.00
N PHE A 55 14.25 -11.82 12.90
CA PHE A 55 12.89 -11.45 12.55
C PHE A 55 12.20 -10.70 13.68
N MET A 56 11.12 -9.99 13.36
CA MET A 56 10.25 -9.35 14.34
C MET A 56 9.13 -10.30 14.74
N SER A 57 8.79 -10.36 16.03
CA SER A 57 7.68 -11.17 16.54
C SER A 57 7.06 -10.56 17.79
N ASP A 58 5.76 -10.68 17.94
CA ASP A 58 4.95 -10.25 19.10
C ASP A 58 4.76 -11.33 20.18
N ARG A 59 5.61 -12.38 20.19
CA ARG A 59 5.52 -13.54 21.11
C ARG A 59 5.56 -13.15 22.58
N GLU A 60 6.25 -12.07 22.92
CA GLU A 60 6.35 -11.50 24.27
C GLU A 60 5.39 -10.30 24.50
N GLY A 61 4.42 -10.10 23.63
CA GLY A 61 3.46 -9.01 23.66
C GLY A 61 3.83 -7.85 22.73
N LEU A 62 4.79 -7.02 23.10
CA LEU A 62 5.34 -6.03 22.15
C LEU A 62 6.31 -6.70 21.16
N PRO A 63 6.34 -6.26 19.90
CA PRO A 63 7.26 -6.79 18.91
C PRO A 63 8.72 -6.69 19.35
N GLN A 64 9.41 -7.83 19.34
CA GLN A 64 10.83 -7.96 19.67
C GLN A 64 11.61 -8.51 18.48
N VAL A 65 12.91 -8.21 18.42
CA VAL A 65 13.83 -8.89 17.52
C VAL A 65 14.11 -10.29 18.07
N HIS A 66 13.81 -11.30 17.27
CA HIS A 66 14.11 -12.70 17.56
C HIS A 66 15.19 -13.23 16.63
N MET A 67 15.94 -14.21 17.11
CA MET A 67 16.89 -14.99 16.32
C MET A 67 16.42 -16.43 16.21
N LEU A 68 16.38 -16.93 14.99
CA LEU A 68 16.13 -18.34 14.67
C LEU A 68 17.39 -18.97 14.11
N TRP A 69 17.85 -20.06 14.71
CA TRP A 69 18.92 -20.92 14.19
C TRP A 69 18.33 -22.00 13.30
N VAL A 70 18.54 -21.88 11.98
CA VAL A 70 17.83 -22.68 10.97
C VAL A 70 18.05 -24.17 11.13
N ASN A 71 19.28 -24.59 11.48
CA ASN A 71 19.64 -26.00 11.61
C ASN A 71 19.03 -26.69 12.85
N SER A 72 18.84 -25.94 13.95
CA SER A 72 18.28 -26.50 15.20
C SER A 72 16.79 -26.20 15.38
N GLY A 73 16.27 -25.19 14.67
CA GLY A 73 14.93 -24.65 14.87
C GLY A 73 14.77 -23.87 16.19
N GLN A 74 15.88 -23.61 16.89
CA GLN A 74 15.84 -22.84 18.15
C GLN A 74 15.50 -21.38 17.87
N ILE A 75 14.66 -20.78 18.72
CA ILE A 75 14.29 -19.36 18.67
C ILE A 75 14.61 -18.73 20.03
N ALA A 76 15.18 -17.52 20.01
CA ALA A 76 15.40 -16.72 21.21
C ALA A 76 15.18 -15.23 20.92
N PRO A 77 14.59 -14.46 21.88
CA PRO A 77 14.54 -13.01 21.77
C PRO A 77 15.96 -12.43 21.93
N ILE A 78 16.29 -11.45 21.10
CA ILE A 78 17.57 -10.72 21.11
C ILE A 78 17.42 -9.37 21.83
N THR A 79 16.20 -8.84 21.85
CA THR A 79 15.88 -7.55 22.48
C THR A 79 14.83 -7.70 23.56
N ASN A 80 14.73 -6.67 24.40
CA ASN A 80 13.65 -6.45 25.36
C ASN A 80 13.24 -4.97 25.26
N LEU A 81 12.57 -4.62 24.16
CA LEU A 81 12.16 -3.25 23.86
C LEU A 81 10.88 -2.92 24.62
N THR A 82 10.78 -1.66 25.04
CA THR A 82 9.60 -1.08 25.72
C THR A 82 8.69 -0.30 24.77
N ASP A 83 9.19 -0.03 23.55
CA ASP A 83 8.52 0.80 22.57
C ASP A 83 8.58 0.16 21.18
N PRO A 84 7.69 0.54 20.25
CA PRO A 84 7.66 -0.01 18.90
C PRO A 84 8.98 0.12 18.15
N ALA A 85 9.32 -0.90 17.36
CA ALA A 85 10.50 -0.94 16.52
C ALA A 85 10.18 -1.51 15.13
N SER A 86 10.96 -1.10 14.12
CA SER A 86 10.83 -1.54 12.73
C SER A 86 12.16 -1.50 11.97
N GLY A 87 12.15 -1.86 10.69
CA GLY A 87 13.28 -1.63 9.79
C GLY A 87 14.52 -2.47 10.08
N LEU A 88 14.37 -3.77 10.38
CA LEU A 88 15.47 -4.67 10.76
C LEU A 88 16.45 -4.94 9.61
N SER A 89 17.77 -4.80 9.87
CA SER A 89 18.85 -5.17 8.93
C SER A 89 20.10 -5.67 9.63
N TRP A 90 20.85 -6.58 8.95
CA TRP A 90 22.13 -7.11 9.45
C TRP A 90 23.32 -6.28 8.99
N SER A 91 24.31 -6.11 9.87
CA SER A 91 25.63 -5.65 9.44
C SER A 91 26.28 -6.70 8.54
N PRO A 92 27.04 -6.30 7.49
CA PRO A 92 27.72 -7.22 6.58
C PRO A 92 28.68 -8.20 7.26
N ASP A 93 29.30 -7.81 8.37
CA ASP A 93 30.18 -8.67 9.17
C ASP A 93 29.42 -9.63 10.10
N GLY A 94 28.09 -9.53 10.18
CA GLY A 94 27.24 -10.37 11.02
C GLY A 94 27.34 -10.10 12.52
N SER A 95 27.99 -9.01 12.94
CA SER A 95 28.18 -8.70 14.35
C SER A 95 27.03 -7.95 15.00
N HIS A 96 26.24 -7.20 14.21
CA HIS A 96 25.17 -6.33 14.70
C HIS A 96 23.89 -6.44 13.86
N LEU A 97 22.78 -6.05 14.51
CA LEU A 97 21.50 -5.76 13.88
C LEU A 97 21.20 -4.28 14.05
N ALA A 98 20.72 -3.63 12.99
CA ALA A 98 20.20 -2.26 13.05
C ALA A 98 18.69 -2.27 12.89
N PHE A 99 18.03 -1.33 13.53
CA PHE A 99 16.58 -1.11 13.45
C PHE A 99 16.25 0.33 13.87
N THR A 100 15.04 0.74 13.61
CA THR A 100 14.48 1.99 14.13
C THR A 100 13.57 1.70 15.31
N LYS A 101 13.56 2.59 16.29
CA LYS A 101 12.71 2.49 17.48
C LYS A 101 12.15 3.86 17.84
N LEU A 102 10.91 3.88 18.28
CA LEU A 102 10.32 5.08 18.89
C LEU A 102 11.03 5.40 20.20
N VAL A 103 11.45 6.64 20.35
CA VAL A 103 11.95 7.22 21.61
C VAL A 103 10.86 8.14 22.13
N PRO A 104 10.13 7.75 23.17
CA PRO A 104 9.03 8.52 23.68
C PRO A 104 9.48 9.87 24.23
N GLU A 105 8.65 10.89 24.03
CA GLU A 105 8.76 12.21 24.63
C GLU A 105 7.60 12.47 25.57
N ALA A 106 7.79 13.41 26.48
CA ALA A 106 6.70 13.81 27.37
C ALA A 106 5.58 14.49 26.54
N PRO A 107 4.32 14.06 26.68
CA PRO A 107 3.25 14.68 25.94
C PRO A 107 3.08 16.15 26.36
N LEU A 108 2.60 16.97 25.43
CA LEU A 108 2.24 18.36 25.74
C LEU A 108 1.22 18.39 26.87
N VAL A 109 1.48 19.20 27.90
CA VAL A 109 0.56 19.48 29.01
C VAL A 109 0.51 20.98 29.25
N ILE A 110 -0.66 21.61 29.08
CA ILE A 110 -0.83 23.04 29.26
C ILE A 110 -1.22 23.38 30.74
N GLY A 111 -1.93 22.46 31.37
CA GLY A 111 -2.39 22.67 32.76
C GLY A 111 -2.26 21.43 33.62
N GLU A 112 -1.71 21.56 34.81
CA GLU A 112 -1.61 20.47 35.77
C GLU A 112 -2.96 20.23 36.46
N MET A 113 -3.44 19.00 36.40
CA MET A 113 -4.61 18.54 37.14
C MET A 113 -4.23 18.27 38.60
N PRO A 114 -5.08 18.64 39.58
CA PRO A 114 -4.86 18.19 40.95
C PRO A 114 -4.98 16.66 41.01
N PRO A 115 -4.29 16.01 41.97
CA PRO A 115 -4.45 14.56 42.11
C PRO A 115 -5.88 14.19 42.46
N PRO A 116 -6.40 13.04 41.95
CA PRO A 116 -7.74 12.62 42.29
C PRO A 116 -7.87 12.37 43.79
N PRO A 117 -9.04 12.67 44.42
CA PRO A 117 -9.31 12.29 45.79
C PRO A 117 -9.13 10.79 46.03
N ALA A 118 -8.73 10.40 47.22
CA ALA A 118 -8.53 9.00 47.56
C ALA A 118 -9.81 8.17 47.29
N GLY A 119 -9.65 7.12 46.44
CA GLY A 119 -10.75 6.23 46.04
C GLY A 119 -11.62 6.75 44.87
N ALA A 120 -11.28 7.90 44.27
CA ALA A 120 -11.97 8.38 43.06
C ALA A 120 -11.43 7.70 41.80
N GLU A 121 -12.35 7.26 40.93
CA GLU A 121 -12.05 6.77 39.57
C GLU A 121 -12.35 7.89 38.58
N TRP A 122 -11.33 8.65 38.18
CA TRP A 122 -11.49 9.68 37.17
C TRP A 122 -11.43 9.08 35.78
N ALA A 123 -12.14 9.69 34.84
CA ALA A 123 -11.98 9.41 33.42
C ALA A 123 -10.56 9.73 32.95
N ALA A 124 -10.18 9.20 31.80
CA ALA A 124 -8.91 9.53 31.18
C ALA A 124 -8.77 11.07 31.03
N PRO A 125 -7.57 11.63 31.27
CA PRO A 125 -7.36 13.07 31.14
C PRO A 125 -7.55 13.55 29.70
N ALA A 126 -7.73 14.85 29.54
CA ALA A 126 -7.72 15.48 28.22
C ALA A 126 -6.36 15.25 27.55
N LYS A 127 -6.39 15.02 26.25
CA LYS A 127 -5.20 14.91 25.40
C LYS A 127 -4.94 16.25 24.75
N TYR A 128 -3.68 16.60 24.63
CA TYR A 128 -3.22 17.83 24.01
C TYR A 128 -2.42 17.48 22.77
N THR A 129 -2.60 18.23 21.69
CA THR A 129 -1.80 18.14 20.47
C THR A 129 -1.54 19.54 19.93
N ASP A 130 -0.33 19.75 19.41
CA ASP A 130 0.12 20.91 18.65
C ASP A 130 0.74 20.50 17.31
N ASP A 131 0.79 19.20 17.03
CA ASP A 131 1.22 18.65 15.76
C ASP A 131 0.08 18.77 14.72
N LEU A 132 0.43 19.03 13.46
CA LEU A 132 -0.51 19.02 12.34
C LEU A 132 -1.04 17.61 12.08
N VAL A 133 -0.15 16.60 12.13
CA VAL A 133 -0.48 15.19 11.98
C VAL A 133 -0.38 14.47 13.32
N PHE A 134 -1.47 14.44 14.07
CA PHE A 134 -1.54 13.82 15.39
C PHE A 134 -2.17 12.42 15.39
N ARG A 135 -2.70 11.98 14.26
CA ARG A 135 -3.26 10.65 14.06
C ARG A 135 -3.01 10.17 12.64
N PHE A 136 -2.99 8.86 12.44
CA PHE A 136 -2.77 8.27 11.12
C PHE A 136 -3.60 7.01 10.94
N ASP A 137 -4.06 6.79 9.74
CA ASP A 137 -4.92 5.65 9.42
C ASP A 137 -4.23 4.31 9.69
N GLY A 138 -4.95 3.37 10.29
CA GLY A 138 -4.43 2.07 10.71
C GLY A 138 -3.55 2.10 11.97
N ILE A 139 -3.14 3.28 12.45
CA ILE A 139 -2.36 3.45 13.68
C ILE A 139 -3.21 4.06 14.79
N GLY A 140 -4.11 4.98 14.44
CA GLY A 140 -4.86 5.80 15.38
C GLY A 140 -4.08 7.04 15.80
N GLU A 141 -4.20 7.47 17.06
CA GLU A 141 -3.40 8.56 17.59
C GLU A 141 -1.91 8.21 17.62
N LEU A 142 -1.09 9.12 17.10
CA LEU A 142 0.35 8.92 17.07
C LEU A 142 0.94 9.07 18.49
N PRO A 143 1.84 8.18 18.90
CA PRO A 143 2.53 8.31 20.17
C PRO A 143 3.47 9.52 20.13
N SER A 144 3.52 10.29 21.22
CA SER A 144 4.49 11.38 21.37
C SER A 144 5.91 10.84 21.41
N GLY A 145 6.76 11.36 20.52
CA GLY A 145 8.18 10.95 20.39
C GLY A 145 8.63 10.84 18.94
N THR A 146 9.91 10.55 18.79
CA THR A 146 10.60 10.49 17.50
C THR A 146 11.23 9.13 17.25
N TRP A 147 11.32 8.75 15.97
CA TRP A 147 11.93 7.48 15.56
C TRP A 147 13.42 7.64 15.34
N HIS A 148 14.21 6.86 16.06
CA HIS A 148 15.67 6.90 16.00
C HIS A 148 16.27 5.56 15.60
N LEU A 149 17.50 5.62 15.08
CA LEU A 149 18.29 4.44 14.71
C LEU A 149 18.97 3.84 15.95
N PHE A 150 18.90 2.52 16.03
CA PHE A 150 19.54 1.70 17.06
C PHE A 150 20.34 0.57 16.42
N VAL A 151 21.38 0.15 17.13
CA VAL A 151 22.10 -1.09 16.83
C VAL A 151 22.18 -1.95 18.08
N VAL A 152 22.12 -3.26 17.90
CA VAL A 152 22.27 -4.26 18.96
C VAL A 152 23.25 -5.34 18.51
N PRO A 153 24.13 -5.87 19.37
CA PRO A 153 24.95 -7.04 19.04
C PRO A 153 24.06 -8.21 18.60
N ALA A 154 24.50 -8.97 17.60
CA ALA A 154 23.75 -10.11 17.08
C ALA A 154 23.52 -11.23 18.11
N GLU A 155 24.36 -11.29 19.14
CA GLU A 155 24.25 -12.23 20.27
C GLU A 155 23.35 -11.71 21.42
N GLY A 156 22.70 -10.55 21.20
CA GLY A 156 21.88 -9.88 22.21
C GLY A 156 22.65 -8.88 23.06
N GLY A 157 21.91 -8.14 23.86
CA GLY A 157 22.47 -7.11 24.73
C GLY A 157 21.62 -5.84 24.74
N THR A 158 22.16 -4.74 25.25
CA THR A 158 21.49 -3.45 25.30
C THR A 158 21.62 -2.76 23.95
N PRO A 159 20.48 -2.42 23.29
CA PRO A 159 20.51 -1.62 22.08
C PRO A 159 21.14 -0.25 22.33
N ARG A 160 22.03 0.19 21.43
CA ARG A 160 22.67 1.50 21.45
C ARG A 160 21.98 2.43 20.44
N GLN A 161 21.50 3.56 20.91
CA GLN A 161 20.96 4.62 20.08
C GLN A 161 22.08 5.32 19.30
N LEU A 162 21.85 5.57 17.99
CA LEU A 162 22.82 6.22 17.11
C LEU A 162 22.44 7.67 16.77
N THR A 163 21.15 7.95 16.73
CA THR A 163 20.62 9.29 16.36
C THR A 163 19.79 9.86 17.51
N THR A 164 19.76 11.18 17.60
CA THR A 164 19.04 11.93 18.63
C THR A 164 18.44 13.20 17.99
N GLY A 165 17.57 13.89 18.69
CA GLY A 165 16.93 15.13 18.22
C GLY A 165 15.42 14.98 18.18
N ASP A 166 14.78 15.97 17.63
CA ASP A 166 13.32 16.15 17.56
C ASP A 166 12.74 15.82 16.17
N ARG A 167 13.50 15.08 15.35
CA ARG A 167 13.08 14.60 14.02
C ARG A 167 13.31 13.10 13.89
N SER A 168 12.43 12.45 13.16
CA SER A 168 12.48 11.02 12.94
C SER A 168 13.45 10.64 11.81
N PHE A 169 14.27 9.62 12.06
CA PHE A 169 15.21 9.03 11.09
C PHE A 169 14.58 7.81 10.37
N THR A 170 13.36 7.99 9.90
CA THR A 170 12.62 7.00 9.10
C THR A 170 11.85 7.73 8.03
N GLY A 171 11.29 7.00 7.05
CA GLY A 171 10.22 7.54 6.22
C GLY A 171 9.02 7.97 7.08
N PHE A 172 8.10 8.67 6.48
CA PHE A 172 6.91 9.16 7.14
C PHE A 172 6.24 8.04 7.98
N PHE A 173 6.00 8.29 9.27
CA PHE A 173 5.40 7.34 10.24
C PHE A 173 6.17 6.05 10.53
N GLY A 174 7.49 6.05 10.47
CA GLY A 174 8.28 4.87 10.82
C GLY A 174 8.26 3.74 9.77
N GLY A 175 7.58 3.95 8.65
CA GLY A 175 7.60 3.04 7.50
C GLY A 175 8.85 3.24 6.64
N GLY A 176 9.18 2.25 5.83
CA GLY A 176 10.27 2.33 4.85
C GLY A 176 11.16 1.09 4.86
N ALA A 177 12.06 1.03 3.89
CA ALA A 177 13.15 0.05 3.90
C ALA A 177 14.00 0.28 5.16
N GLY A 178 14.39 -0.80 5.83
CA GLY A 178 15.31 -0.70 6.96
C GLY A 178 16.62 -0.01 6.56
N PRO A 179 17.43 0.43 7.55
CA PRO A 179 18.70 1.11 7.28
C PRO A 179 19.64 0.23 6.45
N ALA A 180 20.24 0.82 5.41
CA ALA A 180 21.24 0.17 4.59
C ALA A 180 22.61 0.27 5.27
N TRP A 181 23.32 -0.85 5.39
CA TRP A 181 24.67 -0.86 5.92
C TRP A 181 25.70 -0.52 4.85
N THR A 182 26.76 0.17 5.24
CA THR A 182 27.97 0.22 4.43
C THR A 182 28.70 -1.12 4.48
N PRO A 183 29.37 -1.57 3.40
CA PRO A 183 30.01 -2.90 3.36
C PRO A 183 31.10 -3.13 4.39
N ASP A 184 31.70 -2.05 4.90
CA ASP A 184 32.68 -2.08 6.00
C ASP A 184 32.05 -2.21 7.40
N SER A 185 30.71 -2.24 7.49
CA SER A 185 29.95 -2.29 8.74
C SER A 185 30.17 -1.09 9.67
N GLN A 186 30.64 0.06 9.16
CA GLN A 186 30.99 1.22 9.98
C GLN A 186 29.94 2.33 9.99
N ALA A 187 28.97 2.28 9.09
CA ALA A 187 27.89 3.27 9.00
C ALA A 187 26.59 2.66 8.49
N LEU A 188 25.50 3.38 8.76
CA LEU A 188 24.18 3.18 8.17
C LEU A 188 23.88 4.28 7.18
N VAL A 189 23.12 3.97 6.14
CA VAL A 189 22.58 4.95 5.18
C VAL A 189 21.06 4.87 5.24
N VAL A 190 20.41 6.01 5.43
CA VAL A 190 18.96 6.12 5.63
C VAL A 190 18.40 7.32 4.89
N SER A 191 17.08 7.31 4.68
CA SER A 191 16.32 8.48 4.27
C SER A 191 15.61 9.08 5.47
N ALA A 192 15.61 10.41 5.58
CA ALA A 192 14.86 11.13 6.61
C ALA A 192 14.49 12.54 6.14
N ASN A 193 13.35 13.04 6.61
CA ASN A 193 12.98 14.45 6.51
C ASN A 193 13.33 15.13 7.83
N LEU A 194 14.46 15.85 7.88
CA LEU A 194 14.93 16.54 9.06
C LEU A 194 14.71 18.06 9.02
N ARG A 195 13.81 18.53 8.15
CA ARG A 195 13.45 19.94 8.02
C ARG A 195 12.68 20.44 9.24
N ASP A 196 12.74 21.75 9.47
CA ASP A 196 11.93 22.39 10.52
C ASP A 196 10.43 22.38 10.16
N ASP A 197 10.11 22.47 8.87
CA ASP A 197 8.76 22.48 8.29
C ASP A 197 8.31 21.14 7.72
N TRP A 198 8.83 20.03 8.23
CA TRP A 198 8.63 18.67 7.73
C TRP A 198 7.15 18.23 7.63
N GLU A 199 6.26 18.75 8.47
CA GLU A 199 4.83 18.48 8.41
C GLU A 199 4.12 19.17 7.24
N LEU A 200 4.72 20.24 6.72
CA LEU A 200 4.23 20.95 5.54
C LEU A 200 4.92 20.43 4.27
N GLU A 201 6.23 20.25 4.30
CA GLU A 201 7.03 19.74 3.19
C GLU A 201 7.21 18.20 3.31
N VAL A 202 6.09 17.49 3.22
CA VAL A 202 6.04 16.03 3.51
C VAL A 202 6.79 15.16 2.50
N GLN A 203 7.08 15.68 1.30
CA GLN A 203 7.81 14.98 0.26
C GLN A 203 9.26 15.47 0.10
N ASP A 204 9.86 16.06 1.13
CA ASP A 204 11.21 16.56 1.08
C ASP A 204 12.12 15.80 2.06
N SER A 205 12.65 14.67 1.61
CA SER A 205 13.54 13.80 2.40
C SER A 205 14.90 13.64 1.75
N GLU A 206 15.94 13.56 2.58
CA GLU A 206 17.32 13.44 2.14
C GLU A 206 17.94 12.10 2.55
N ILE A 207 19.02 11.71 1.87
CA ILE A 207 19.84 10.57 2.24
C ILE A 207 20.90 11.01 3.25
N TYR A 208 20.99 10.29 4.37
CA TYR A 208 21.98 10.53 5.44
C TYR A 208 22.88 9.31 5.62
N GLU A 209 24.17 9.54 5.80
CA GLU A 209 25.10 8.55 6.39
C GLU A 209 25.21 8.77 7.90
N ILE A 210 25.05 7.69 8.67
CA ILE A 210 25.07 7.68 10.14
C ILE A 210 26.24 6.80 10.59
N PRO A 211 27.41 7.37 10.90
CA PRO A 211 28.57 6.61 11.39
C PRO A 211 28.31 5.98 12.77
N LEU A 212 28.82 4.75 12.97
CA LEU A 212 28.69 4.05 14.25
C LEU A 212 29.58 4.64 15.36
N ASP A 213 30.56 5.46 15.00
CA ASP A 213 31.48 6.09 15.96
C ASP A 213 30.88 7.25 16.77
N GLY A 214 29.65 7.68 16.42
CA GLY A 214 28.92 8.74 17.10
C GLY A 214 29.27 10.15 16.61
N SER A 215 29.91 10.31 15.45
CA SER A 215 30.20 11.62 14.84
C SER A 215 28.95 12.38 14.34
N GLY A 216 27.79 11.72 14.37
CA GLY A 216 26.49 12.31 13.98
C GLY A 216 26.13 12.11 12.51
N PRO A 217 24.87 12.47 12.14
CA PRO A 217 24.36 12.34 10.78
C PRO A 217 25.11 13.26 9.79
N ARG A 218 25.38 12.76 8.58
CA ARG A 218 25.91 13.53 7.46
C ARG A 218 24.95 13.44 6.28
N ALA A 219 24.37 14.58 5.86
CA ALA A 219 23.56 14.64 4.66
C ALA A 219 24.39 14.34 3.41
N LEU A 220 23.85 13.54 2.50
CA LEU A 220 24.47 13.18 1.23
C LEU A 220 23.75 13.80 0.04
N THR A 221 22.50 14.19 0.21
CA THR A 221 21.67 14.88 -0.79
C THR A 221 21.12 16.18 -0.20
N ASP A 222 20.70 17.10 -1.05
CA ASP A 222 20.12 18.41 -0.68
C ASP A 222 19.13 18.90 -1.76
N ARG A 223 18.55 17.98 -2.51
CA ARG A 223 17.63 18.28 -3.58
C ARG A 223 16.23 18.50 -3.01
N ARG A 224 15.45 19.43 -3.55
CA ARG A 224 14.04 19.51 -3.23
C ARG A 224 13.29 18.33 -3.84
N GLY A 225 12.67 17.56 -2.98
CA GLY A 225 11.91 16.36 -3.32
C GLY A 225 12.38 15.13 -2.54
N PRO A 226 11.68 14.01 -2.64
CA PRO A 226 12.03 12.83 -1.85
C PRO A 226 13.27 12.14 -2.42
N ASP A 227 14.25 11.92 -1.55
CA ASP A 227 15.35 10.99 -1.76
C ASP A 227 15.19 9.83 -0.78
N ALA A 228 14.95 8.61 -1.28
CA ALA A 228 14.49 7.49 -0.47
C ALA A 228 15.11 6.14 -0.88
N SER A 229 14.92 5.13 -0.02
CA SER A 229 15.30 3.74 -0.28
C SER A 229 16.77 3.55 -0.69
N PRO A 230 17.75 4.09 0.06
CA PRO A 230 19.15 3.98 -0.30
C PRO A 230 19.65 2.53 -0.28
N SER A 231 20.52 2.19 -1.24
CA SER A 231 21.23 0.91 -1.31
C SER A 231 22.69 1.13 -1.67
N VAL A 232 23.60 0.68 -0.81
CA VAL A 232 25.03 0.88 -0.99
C VAL A 232 25.60 -0.18 -1.92
N SER A 233 26.49 0.20 -2.84
CA SER A 233 27.15 -0.74 -3.75
C SER A 233 28.04 -1.72 -2.96
N PRO A 234 28.22 -2.98 -3.43
CA PRO A 234 29.03 -3.98 -2.73
C PRO A 234 30.48 -3.58 -2.48
N ASP A 235 31.04 -2.71 -3.31
CA ASP A 235 32.40 -2.16 -3.14
C ASP A 235 32.45 -0.91 -2.25
N GLY A 236 31.29 -0.44 -1.77
CA GLY A 236 31.14 0.71 -0.88
C GLY A 236 31.43 2.08 -1.49
N ARG A 237 31.57 2.18 -2.83
CA ARG A 237 31.92 3.44 -3.48
C ARG A 237 30.74 4.28 -3.91
N PHE A 238 29.57 3.65 -4.09
CA PHE A 238 28.39 4.30 -4.63
C PHE A 238 27.14 4.01 -3.77
N ILE A 239 26.14 4.84 -3.94
CA ILE A 239 24.80 4.67 -3.35
C ILE A 239 23.79 4.82 -4.47
N ALA A 240 22.85 3.87 -4.61
CA ALA A 240 21.63 4.00 -5.41
C ALA A 240 20.49 4.44 -4.50
N TYR A 241 19.58 5.25 -5.02
CA TYR A 241 18.39 5.69 -4.30
C TYR A 241 17.27 6.07 -5.26
N ALA A 242 16.05 6.17 -4.76
CA ALA A 242 14.88 6.60 -5.51
C ALA A 242 14.52 8.04 -5.18
N GLY A 243 14.09 8.81 -6.18
CA GLY A 243 13.64 10.17 -5.93
C GLY A 243 13.20 10.91 -7.20
N PHE A 244 12.73 12.13 -7.02
CA PHE A 244 12.35 13.04 -8.11
C PHE A 244 12.50 14.50 -7.65
N ASP A 245 12.67 15.42 -8.60
CA ASP A 245 12.58 16.85 -8.31
C ASP A 245 11.11 17.21 -8.10
N ASP A 246 10.78 17.78 -6.94
CA ASP A 246 9.39 18.06 -6.59
C ASP A 246 8.85 19.28 -7.34
N GLU A 247 7.85 19.05 -8.17
CA GLU A 247 7.11 20.04 -8.96
C GLU A 247 5.68 20.25 -8.43
N TYR A 248 5.34 19.74 -7.23
CA TYR A 248 3.99 19.80 -6.65
C TYR A 248 2.89 19.21 -7.55
N GLN A 249 3.23 18.20 -8.33
CA GLN A 249 2.25 17.48 -9.12
C GLN A 249 1.67 16.31 -8.32
N GLY A 250 0.42 15.97 -8.57
CA GLY A 250 -0.26 14.84 -7.92
C GLY A 250 0.41 13.50 -8.18
N TYR A 251 1.03 13.33 -9.34
CA TYR A 251 1.88 12.18 -9.67
C TYR A 251 3.21 12.64 -10.25
N GLN A 252 4.29 12.16 -9.67
CA GLN A 252 5.65 12.42 -10.12
C GLN A 252 6.41 11.09 -10.20
N VAL A 253 7.07 10.87 -11.35
CA VAL A 253 7.77 9.60 -11.60
C VAL A 253 9.01 9.51 -10.72
N THR A 254 9.03 8.53 -9.84
CA THR A 254 10.17 8.23 -8.98
C THR A 254 11.29 7.59 -9.81
N GLN A 255 12.37 8.31 -10.02
CA GLN A 255 13.53 7.89 -10.81
C GLN A 255 14.55 7.15 -9.95
N LEU A 256 15.35 6.30 -10.59
CA LEU A 256 16.52 5.67 -9.98
C LEU A 256 17.73 6.60 -10.13
N HIS A 257 18.37 6.93 -9.01
CA HIS A 257 19.57 7.76 -8.94
C HIS A 257 20.78 6.97 -8.47
N VAL A 258 21.96 7.42 -8.87
CA VAL A 258 23.25 6.92 -8.39
C VAL A 258 24.16 8.10 -8.05
N MET A 259 24.84 8.03 -6.91
CA MET A 259 25.83 9.00 -6.46
C MET A 259 27.08 8.31 -5.89
N ASN A 260 28.18 9.04 -5.77
CA ASN A 260 29.33 8.60 -4.98
C ASN A 260 28.95 8.51 -3.50
N ARG A 261 29.64 7.67 -2.71
CA ARG A 261 29.40 7.53 -1.26
C ARG A 261 29.50 8.85 -0.49
N ASP A 262 30.27 9.79 -0.96
CA ASP A 262 30.41 11.11 -0.33
C ASP A 262 29.26 12.08 -0.63
N GLY A 263 28.30 11.67 -1.46
CA GLY A 263 27.15 12.46 -1.93
C GLY A 263 27.40 13.16 -3.27
N SER A 264 28.64 13.22 -3.75
CA SER A 264 28.96 13.91 -5.00
C SER A 264 28.52 13.11 -6.23
N GLY A 265 28.33 13.83 -7.35
CA GLY A 265 28.09 13.22 -8.66
C GLY A 265 26.76 12.50 -8.78
N SER A 266 25.76 12.91 -8.02
CA SER A 266 24.39 12.38 -8.12
C SER A 266 23.84 12.60 -9.52
N ARG A 267 23.20 11.56 -10.07
CA ARG A 267 22.52 11.59 -11.36
C ARG A 267 21.42 10.55 -11.46
N ALA A 268 20.36 10.88 -12.15
CA ALA A 268 19.34 9.91 -12.55
C ALA A 268 19.91 8.95 -13.61
N ILE A 269 19.47 7.70 -13.57
CA ILE A 269 19.78 6.67 -14.56
C ILE A 269 18.48 6.07 -15.10
N ALA A 270 18.52 5.49 -16.32
CA ALA A 270 17.35 4.93 -17.01
C ALA A 270 16.18 5.94 -17.13
N THR A 271 16.48 7.19 -17.43
CA THR A 271 15.52 8.30 -17.53
C THR A 271 14.50 8.14 -18.66
N ASP A 272 14.73 7.23 -19.59
CA ASP A 272 13.84 6.85 -20.67
C ASP A 272 12.74 5.86 -20.25
N LEU A 273 12.81 5.34 -19.04
CA LEU A 273 11.83 4.35 -18.53
C LEU A 273 10.44 4.95 -18.31
N ASP A 274 10.35 6.22 -17.87
CA ASP A 274 9.11 6.92 -17.50
C ASP A 274 8.16 6.05 -16.64
N ARG A 275 8.72 5.37 -15.65
CA ARG A 275 8.01 4.53 -14.67
C ARG A 275 8.65 4.69 -13.30
N SER A 276 7.83 4.81 -12.27
CA SER A 276 8.31 4.86 -10.88
C SER A 276 8.98 3.56 -10.47
N VAL A 277 10.23 3.65 -9.98
CA VAL A 277 10.97 2.50 -9.46
C VAL A 277 10.82 2.40 -7.94
N TYR A 278 10.87 1.16 -7.43
CA TYR A 278 10.79 0.90 -5.99
C TYR A 278 11.50 -0.41 -5.59
N GLY A 279 11.77 -0.58 -4.29
CA GLY A 279 12.41 -1.78 -3.77
C GLY A 279 13.88 -1.92 -4.20
N ILE A 280 14.67 -0.83 -4.16
CA ILE A 280 16.03 -0.80 -4.68
C ILE A 280 16.96 -1.71 -3.89
N HIS A 281 17.74 -2.53 -4.60
CA HIS A 281 18.83 -3.32 -4.04
C HIS A 281 20.03 -3.34 -4.97
N TRP A 282 21.20 -2.92 -4.50
CA TRP A 282 22.45 -3.00 -5.27
C TRP A 282 23.11 -4.36 -5.08
N GLY A 283 22.97 -5.23 -6.08
CA GLY A 283 23.62 -6.55 -6.14
C GLY A 283 25.05 -6.48 -6.69
N GLN A 284 25.71 -7.66 -6.81
CA GLN A 284 27.08 -7.75 -7.33
C GLN A 284 27.20 -7.38 -8.81
N ASP A 285 26.13 -7.51 -9.58
CA ASP A 285 26.10 -7.40 -11.04
C ASP A 285 25.17 -6.27 -11.54
N GLY A 286 24.66 -5.43 -10.66
CA GLY A 286 23.80 -4.29 -11.01
C GLY A 286 22.81 -3.92 -9.91
N ILE A 287 21.97 -2.94 -10.20
CA ILE A 287 20.95 -2.45 -9.29
C ILE A 287 19.62 -3.11 -9.67
N TYR A 288 18.99 -3.77 -8.71
CA TYR A 288 17.69 -4.40 -8.89
C TYR A 288 16.59 -3.50 -8.36
N ALA A 289 15.50 -3.39 -9.09
CA ALA A 289 14.31 -2.66 -8.66
C ALA A 289 13.06 -3.19 -9.36
N PHE A 290 11.90 -2.97 -8.76
CA PHE A 290 10.61 -3.11 -9.40
C PHE A 290 10.18 -1.81 -10.09
N PHE A 291 9.34 -1.96 -11.11
CA PHE A 291 8.49 -0.91 -11.66
C PHE A 291 7.20 -1.52 -12.22
N ASP A 292 6.14 -0.72 -12.24
CA ASP A 292 4.87 -1.12 -12.85
C ASP A 292 4.75 -0.54 -14.28
N THR A 293 4.29 -1.35 -15.22
CA THR A 293 3.98 -0.92 -16.58
C THR A 293 2.77 -1.68 -17.12
N GLU A 294 1.76 -0.94 -17.60
CA GLU A 294 0.51 -1.50 -18.15
C GLU A 294 -0.11 -2.55 -17.23
N GLY A 295 -0.23 -2.22 -15.94
CA GLY A 295 -0.79 -3.12 -14.93
C GLY A 295 0.06 -4.32 -14.53
N ASN A 296 1.28 -4.49 -15.05
CA ASN A 296 2.18 -5.58 -14.68
C ASN A 296 3.40 -5.06 -13.89
N THR A 297 3.73 -5.73 -12.79
CA THR A 297 4.95 -5.43 -12.02
C THR A 297 6.12 -6.24 -12.54
N LYS A 298 7.17 -5.54 -12.95
CA LYS A 298 8.40 -6.12 -13.50
C LYS A 298 9.57 -5.93 -12.56
N LEU A 299 10.36 -7.00 -12.34
CA LEU A 299 11.67 -6.92 -11.71
C LEU A 299 12.71 -6.72 -12.79
N ALA A 300 13.50 -5.64 -12.66
CA ALA A 300 14.58 -5.36 -13.59
C ALA A 300 15.92 -5.21 -12.89
N ARG A 301 16.99 -5.42 -13.66
CA ARG A 301 18.36 -5.09 -13.32
C ARG A 301 18.81 -3.89 -14.14
N PHE A 302 19.25 -2.85 -13.46
CA PHE A 302 19.72 -1.60 -14.03
C PHE A 302 21.26 -1.57 -14.02
N ASP A 303 21.86 -1.13 -15.13
CA ASP A 303 23.28 -0.80 -15.17
C ASP A 303 23.50 0.58 -14.53
N PRO A 304 24.46 0.75 -13.62
CA PRO A 304 24.74 2.04 -13.01
C PRO A 304 25.10 3.16 -14.02
N ASN A 305 25.48 2.80 -15.24
CA ASN A 305 25.78 3.76 -16.32
C ASN A 305 24.59 4.05 -17.25
N GLY A 306 23.45 3.38 -17.04
CA GLY A 306 22.21 3.52 -17.80
C GLY A 306 21.78 2.24 -18.52
N GLY A 307 20.49 2.16 -18.83
CA GLY A 307 19.86 0.97 -19.39
C GLY A 307 19.42 -0.04 -18.34
N HIS A 308 18.50 -0.92 -18.73
CA HIS A 308 17.98 -1.97 -17.85
C HIS A 308 17.61 -3.22 -18.62
N GLU A 309 17.51 -4.34 -17.90
CA GLU A 309 17.04 -5.64 -18.40
C GLU A 309 15.92 -6.13 -17.48
N VAL A 310 14.76 -6.46 -18.06
CA VAL A 310 13.65 -7.08 -17.33
C VAL A 310 14.01 -8.55 -17.08
N LEU A 311 14.04 -8.93 -15.80
CA LEU A 311 14.40 -10.28 -15.35
C LEU A 311 13.19 -11.16 -15.06
N ALA A 312 12.10 -10.54 -14.58
CA ALA A 312 10.87 -11.24 -14.23
C ALA A 312 9.66 -10.29 -14.33
N GLU A 313 8.50 -10.91 -14.45
CA GLU A 313 7.19 -10.25 -14.53
C GLU A 313 6.24 -10.83 -13.48
N ASN A 314 5.05 -10.24 -13.38
CA ASN A 314 3.98 -10.67 -12.47
C ASN A 314 4.39 -10.58 -11.00
N GLY A 315 5.13 -9.54 -10.63
CA GLY A 315 5.33 -9.21 -9.22
C GLY A 315 4.00 -8.92 -8.53
N GLY A 316 3.84 -9.44 -7.29
CA GLY A 316 2.63 -9.22 -6.50
C GLY A 316 2.58 -10.16 -5.31
N SER A 317 1.87 -9.79 -4.26
CA SER A 317 1.87 -10.56 -3.02
C SER A 317 0.51 -10.50 -2.37
N GLY A 318 -0.51 -10.94 -2.95
CA GLY A 318 -1.68 -10.74 -2.17
C GLY A 318 -3.01 -11.19 -2.73
N ARG A 319 -3.99 -10.56 -2.17
CA ARG A 319 -5.41 -10.80 -2.39
C ARG A 319 -6.07 -9.69 -3.20
N SER A 320 -5.28 -8.76 -3.73
CA SER A 320 -5.77 -7.58 -4.45
C SER A 320 -5.02 -7.36 -5.77
N ALA A 321 -5.73 -6.85 -6.78
CA ALA A 321 -5.18 -6.50 -8.08
C ALA A 321 -4.33 -5.22 -8.08
N TYR A 322 -4.23 -4.50 -6.97
CA TYR A 322 -3.38 -3.30 -6.87
C TYR A 322 -1.90 -3.59 -7.16
N GLY A 323 -1.25 -2.64 -7.83
CA GLY A 323 0.19 -2.62 -8.06
C GLY A 323 1.01 -2.35 -6.80
N GLY A 324 2.35 -2.42 -6.90
CA GLY A 324 3.27 -2.02 -5.83
C GLY A 324 3.44 -3.00 -4.67
N GLY A 325 2.69 -4.08 -4.59
CA GLY A 325 2.71 -5.02 -3.45
C GLY A 325 3.77 -6.12 -3.51
N ALA A 326 4.67 -6.10 -4.48
CA ALA A 326 5.70 -7.12 -4.65
C ALA A 326 6.93 -6.89 -3.75
N SER A 327 7.63 -7.96 -3.40
CA SER A 327 8.93 -7.91 -2.74
C SER A 327 9.90 -8.91 -3.36
N PHE A 328 11.20 -8.60 -3.29
CA PHE A 328 12.25 -9.48 -3.78
C PHE A 328 13.48 -9.45 -2.90
N THR A 329 14.35 -10.44 -3.10
CA THR A 329 15.71 -10.49 -2.56
C THR A 329 16.67 -10.99 -3.62
N VAL A 330 17.94 -10.57 -3.54
CA VAL A 330 19.00 -11.00 -4.45
C VAL A 330 20.12 -11.62 -3.63
N ALA A 331 20.57 -12.80 -4.05
CA ALA A 331 21.73 -13.48 -3.45
C ALA A 331 23.03 -13.02 -4.12
N ALA A 332 24.17 -13.20 -3.42
CA ALA A 332 25.48 -12.79 -3.92
C ALA A 332 25.90 -13.41 -5.27
N ASN A 333 25.26 -14.50 -5.69
CA ASN A 333 25.49 -15.16 -6.98
C ASN A 333 24.54 -14.67 -8.09
N GLY A 334 23.80 -13.58 -7.89
CA GLY A 334 22.84 -12.99 -8.85
C GLY A 334 21.52 -13.76 -8.96
N ARG A 335 21.30 -14.83 -8.17
CA ARG A 335 19.96 -15.44 -8.09
C ARG A 335 19.04 -14.54 -7.27
N PHE A 336 17.79 -14.45 -7.70
CA PHE A 336 16.78 -13.66 -6.99
C PHE A 336 15.55 -14.53 -6.67
N ALA A 337 14.84 -14.13 -5.62
CA ALA A 337 13.52 -14.63 -5.30
C ALA A 337 12.57 -13.45 -5.18
N TYR A 338 11.32 -13.63 -5.60
CA TYR A 338 10.31 -12.59 -5.50
C TYR A 338 8.92 -13.17 -5.24
N THR A 339 8.03 -12.32 -4.70
CA THR A 339 6.61 -12.64 -4.60
C THR A 339 5.93 -12.42 -5.93
N MET A 340 5.19 -13.43 -6.41
CA MET A 340 4.48 -13.39 -7.68
C MET A 340 2.97 -13.53 -7.48
N SER A 341 2.19 -12.87 -8.32
CA SER A 341 0.74 -13.03 -8.40
C SER A 341 0.29 -13.03 -9.86
N ARG A 342 -0.74 -13.81 -10.17
CA ARG A 342 -1.41 -13.86 -11.46
C ARG A 342 -2.91 -13.96 -11.24
N PRO A 343 -3.78 -13.78 -12.24
CA PRO A 343 -5.23 -13.83 -12.05
C PRO A 343 -5.78 -15.03 -11.27
N HIS A 344 -5.08 -16.17 -11.31
CA HIS A 344 -5.48 -17.40 -10.62
C HIS A 344 -4.46 -17.86 -9.55
N ILE A 345 -3.48 -17.02 -9.21
CA ILE A 345 -2.43 -17.27 -8.21
C ILE A 345 -2.38 -16.08 -7.26
N PRO A 346 -2.96 -16.16 -6.06
CA PRO A 346 -3.05 -15.00 -5.15
C PRO A 346 -1.70 -14.52 -4.62
N GLY A 347 -0.74 -15.41 -4.44
CA GLY A 347 0.60 -15.06 -4.02
C GLY A 347 1.42 -16.31 -3.78
N ASP A 348 2.56 -16.38 -4.46
CA ASP A 348 3.53 -17.47 -4.34
C ASP A 348 4.94 -16.93 -4.45
N ILE A 349 5.93 -17.78 -4.22
CA ILE A 349 7.34 -17.44 -4.38
C ILE A 349 7.82 -17.97 -5.73
N ALA A 350 8.49 -17.11 -6.49
CA ALA A 350 9.25 -17.47 -7.66
C ALA A 350 10.74 -17.18 -7.44
N VAL A 351 11.59 -17.97 -8.09
CA VAL A 351 13.05 -17.86 -8.08
C VAL A 351 13.55 -17.73 -9.51
N GLY A 352 14.45 -16.78 -9.75
CA GLY A 352 15.10 -16.58 -11.04
C GLY A 352 16.62 -16.50 -10.91
N GLY A 353 17.28 -16.40 -12.06
CA GLY A 353 18.72 -16.29 -12.25
C GLY A 353 19.16 -17.11 -13.47
N GLN A 354 20.19 -16.64 -14.19
CA GLN A 354 20.68 -17.29 -15.42
C GLN A 354 19.61 -17.49 -16.51
N GLY A 355 18.61 -16.58 -16.58
CA GLY A 355 17.64 -16.53 -17.67
C GLY A 355 16.34 -17.35 -17.46
N GLU A 356 16.19 -18.10 -16.38
CA GLU A 356 14.97 -18.86 -16.09
C GLU A 356 14.30 -18.40 -14.80
N VAL A 357 12.97 -18.17 -14.86
CA VAL A 357 12.12 -17.88 -13.70
C VAL A 357 11.18 -19.05 -13.43
N ARG A 358 11.14 -19.52 -12.18
CA ARG A 358 10.31 -20.65 -11.78
C ARG A 358 9.56 -20.37 -10.49
N GLN A 359 8.26 -20.63 -10.49
CA GLN A 359 7.45 -20.70 -9.27
C GLN A 359 7.89 -21.89 -8.42
N VAL A 360 8.21 -21.68 -7.13
CA VAL A 360 8.72 -22.70 -6.21
C VAL A 360 7.76 -23.04 -5.08
N THR A 361 6.70 -22.25 -4.90
CA THR A 361 5.62 -22.57 -3.94
C THR A 361 4.26 -22.64 -4.62
N ARG A 362 3.27 -23.25 -3.94
CA ARG A 362 1.86 -23.33 -4.32
C ARG A 362 1.01 -23.33 -3.08
N VAL A 363 1.08 -22.19 -2.31
CA VAL A 363 0.55 -22.12 -0.94
C VAL A 363 -0.97 -22.24 -0.83
N ASN A 364 -1.70 -21.99 -1.91
CA ASN A 364 -3.16 -22.07 -1.96
C ASN A 364 -3.70 -23.17 -2.91
N GLN A 365 -2.85 -24.09 -3.36
CA GLN A 365 -3.23 -25.07 -4.36
C GLN A 365 -4.38 -26.00 -3.90
N ASP A 366 -4.37 -26.43 -2.66
CA ASP A 366 -5.41 -27.28 -2.05
C ASP A 366 -6.78 -26.60 -2.08
N LEU A 367 -6.85 -25.31 -1.75
CA LEU A 367 -8.07 -24.52 -1.84
C LEU A 367 -8.56 -24.44 -3.28
N PHE A 368 -7.71 -24.06 -4.22
CA PHE A 368 -8.09 -23.83 -5.63
C PHE A 368 -8.26 -25.11 -6.43
N THR A 369 -7.83 -26.27 -5.92
CA THR A 369 -8.22 -27.56 -6.48
C THR A 369 -9.72 -27.84 -6.28
N ALA A 370 -10.31 -27.29 -5.22
CA ALA A 370 -11.73 -27.47 -4.87
C ALA A 370 -12.63 -26.29 -5.30
N LYS A 371 -12.07 -25.24 -5.93
CA LYS A 371 -12.78 -24.04 -6.36
C LYS A 371 -12.47 -23.70 -7.80
N THR A 372 -13.50 -23.34 -8.56
CA THR A 372 -13.34 -22.80 -9.90
C THR A 372 -13.34 -21.27 -9.82
N LEU A 373 -12.32 -20.64 -10.37
CA LEU A 373 -12.20 -19.19 -10.48
C LEU A 373 -12.76 -18.69 -11.80
N GLY A 374 -13.24 -17.46 -11.81
CA GLY A 374 -13.64 -16.74 -13.02
C GLY A 374 -12.44 -16.48 -13.94
N ALA A 375 -12.64 -16.62 -15.24
CA ALA A 375 -11.64 -16.27 -16.24
C ALA A 375 -11.41 -14.77 -16.28
N VAL A 376 -10.14 -14.35 -16.34
CA VAL A 376 -9.75 -12.94 -16.43
C VAL A 376 -9.25 -12.66 -17.84
N GLU A 377 -9.79 -11.63 -18.47
CA GLU A 377 -9.44 -11.19 -19.83
C GLU A 377 -9.08 -9.70 -19.79
N GLU A 378 -7.95 -9.34 -20.38
CA GLU A 378 -7.56 -7.95 -20.61
C GLU A 378 -8.34 -7.36 -21.77
N ILE A 379 -8.77 -6.11 -21.64
CA ILE A 379 -9.42 -5.34 -22.71
C ILE A 379 -8.88 -3.92 -22.77
N TRP A 380 -8.97 -3.32 -23.96
CA TRP A 380 -8.67 -1.91 -24.20
C TRP A 380 -9.84 -1.25 -24.91
N TRP A 381 -10.06 0.04 -24.61
CA TRP A 381 -11.05 0.88 -25.28
C TRP A 381 -10.59 2.32 -25.31
N ASP A 382 -11.17 3.10 -26.18
CA ASP A 382 -10.91 4.54 -26.26
C ASP A 382 -11.90 5.31 -25.40
N SER A 383 -11.41 6.27 -24.62
CA SER A 383 -12.25 7.22 -23.90
C SER A 383 -13.14 8.01 -24.87
N SER A 384 -14.42 8.20 -24.53
CA SER A 384 -15.33 8.98 -25.35
C SER A 384 -15.06 10.48 -25.32
N GLU A 385 -14.25 10.97 -24.38
CA GLU A 385 -13.89 12.38 -24.26
C GLU A 385 -12.89 12.79 -25.34
N ASP A 386 -11.77 12.05 -25.45
CA ASP A 386 -10.61 12.48 -26.23
C ASP A 386 -9.93 11.34 -27.01
N GLY A 387 -10.47 10.11 -26.93
CA GLY A 387 -9.88 8.94 -27.59
C GLY A 387 -8.66 8.38 -26.87
N LEU A 388 -8.44 8.74 -25.60
CA LEU A 388 -7.36 8.18 -24.77
C LEU A 388 -7.53 6.66 -24.63
N PRO A 389 -6.51 5.83 -24.92
CA PRO A 389 -6.61 4.39 -24.73
C PRO A 389 -6.59 4.03 -23.24
N ILE A 390 -7.61 3.30 -22.81
CA ILE A 390 -7.80 2.87 -21.41
C ILE A 390 -7.68 1.35 -21.33
N GLN A 391 -6.89 0.87 -20.38
CA GLN A 391 -6.72 -0.55 -20.08
C GLN A 391 -7.64 -0.99 -18.96
N GLY A 392 -8.21 -2.19 -19.11
CA GLY A 392 -8.98 -2.83 -18.08
C GLY A 392 -9.00 -4.34 -18.23
N TRP A 393 -9.71 -4.98 -17.31
CA TRP A 393 -9.86 -6.43 -17.26
C TRP A 393 -11.30 -6.79 -16.95
N ILE A 394 -11.73 -7.92 -17.51
CA ILE A 394 -13.04 -8.50 -17.26
C ILE A 394 -12.84 -9.82 -16.53
N ILE A 395 -13.53 -10.01 -15.41
CA ILE A 395 -13.68 -11.34 -14.80
C ILE A 395 -15.07 -11.88 -15.13
N LYS A 396 -15.10 -13.02 -15.81
CA LYS A 396 -16.33 -13.72 -16.15
C LYS A 396 -16.69 -14.76 -15.06
N PRO A 397 -17.97 -15.04 -14.82
CA PRO A 397 -18.37 -16.13 -13.92
C PRO A 397 -17.67 -17.47 -14.24
N PRO A 398 -17.42 -18.35 -13.24
CA PRO A 398 -16.74 -19.62 -13.47
C PRO A 398 -17.41 -20.55 -14.48
N ASP A 399 -18.74 -20.46 -14.63
CA ASP A 399 -19.59 -21.22 -15.54
C ASP A 399 -20.14 -20.36 -16.69
N PHE A 400 -19.33 -19.38 -17.13
CA PHE A 400 -19.72 -18.44 -18.17
C PHE A 400 -20.14 -19.13 -19.48
N ASP A 401 -21.31 -18.75 -19.98
CA ASP A 401 -21.89 -19.19 -21.23
C ASP A 401 -22.19 -17.94 -22.11
N PRO A 402 -21.52 -17.75 -23.25
CA PRO A 402 -21.70 -16.56 -24.08
C PRO A 402 -23.10 -16.41 -24.71
N SER A 403 -23.96 -17.43 -24.58
CA SER A 403 -25.36 -17.37 -25.02
C SER A 403 -26.32 -16.81 -23.98
N ARG A 404 -25.82 -16.48 -22.77
CA ARG A 404 -26.60 -15.91 -21.67
C ARG A 404 -26.16 -14.48 -21.43
N GLU A 405 -27.07 -13.70 -20.88
CA GLU A 405 -26.78 -12.35 -20.39
C GLU A 405 -26.47 -12.37 -18.89
N TYR A 406 -25.56 -11.47 -18.47
CA TYR A 406 -25.05 -11.39 -17.11
C TYR A 406 -25.12 -9.95 -16.58
N PRO A 407 -25.44 -9.74 -15.31
CA PRO A 407 -25.29 -8.43 -14.68
C PRO A 407 -23.82 -8.02 -14.67
N LEU A 408 -23.56 -6.71 -14.84
CA LEU A 408 -22.22 -6.13 -14.83
C LEU A 408 -21.98 -5.34 -13.55
N ILE A 409 -20.82 -5.52 -12.93
CA ILE A 409 -20.26 -4.62 -11.93
C ILE A 409 -19.08 -3.87 -12.54
N LEU A 410 -19.14 -2.55 -12.55
CA LEU A 410 -17.97 -1.69 -12.70
C LEU A 410 -17.34 -1.50 -11.32
N GLU A 411 -16.09 -1.97 -11.15
CA GLU A 411 -15.34 -1.83 -9.92
C GLU A 411 -14.14 -0.90 -10.15
N ILE A 412 -14.03 0.16 -9.35
CA ILE A 412 -13.13 1.29 -9.56
C ILE A 412 -12.08 1.31 -8.44
N HIS A 413 -10.79 1.37 -8.81
CA HIS A 413 -9.70 1.45 -7.82
C HIS A 413 -9.67 2.78 -7.09
N GLY A 414 -9.12 2.74 -5.88
CA GLY A 414 -8.77 3.93 -5.10
C GLY A 414 -7.42 4.51 -5.48
N GLY A 415 -7.03 5.52 -4.77
CA GLY A 415 -5.85 6.32 -5.02
C GLY A 415 -6.27 7.78 -5.03
N PRO A 416 -6.27 8.52 -6.17
CA PRO A 416 -6.37 8.07 -7.57
C PRO A 416 -5.05 7.57 -8.19
N PHE A 417 -3.90 8.01 -7.69
CA PHE A 417 -2.58 7.62 -8.19
C PHE A 417 -2.21 6.20 -7.74
N ALA A 418 -2.88 5.21 -8.33
CA ALA A 418 -2.67 3.78 -8.15
C ALA A 418 -2.93 3.07 -9.48
N ASN A 419 -2.74 1.76 -9.54
CA ASN A 419 -3.14 0.95 -10.69
C ASN A 419 -3.63 -0.41 -10.27
N TYR A 420 -4.59 -0.95 -11.02
CA TYR A 420 -4.88 -2.38 -11.07
C TYR A 420 -4.00 -3.09 -12.09
N GLY A 421 -3.99 -4.40 -12.04
CA GLY A 421 -3.27 -5.24 -12.99
C GLY A 421 -3.83 -6.65 -13.10
N ASP A 422 -3.11 -7.47 -13.84
CA ASP A 422 -3.40 -8.87 -14.11
C ASP A 422 -3.08 -9.79 -12.92
N ARG A 423 -3.46 -9.37 -11.72
CA ARG A 423 -3.21 -10.07 -10.45
C ARG A 423 -4.48 -10.69 -9.89
N PHE A 424 -4.31 -11.64 -8.98
CA PHE A 424 -5.44 -12.20 -8.26
C PHE A 424 -6.13 -11.13 -7.37
N ASP A 425 -7.46 -11.12 -7.43
CA ASP A 425 -8.28 -10.28 -6.56
C ASP A 425 -9.43 -11.09 -5.96
N VAL A 426 -9.43 -11.23 -4.63
CA VAL A 426 -10.41 -12.06 -3.95
C VAL A 426 -11.82 -11.46 -4.00
N GLU A 427 -11.96 -10.13 -3.91
CA GLU A 427 -13.28 -9.47 -3.93
C GLU A 427 -13.91 -9.62 -5.31
N LYS A 428 -13.16 -9.35 -6.37
CA LYS A 428 -13.61 -9.47 -7.76
C LYS A 428 -13.94 -10.90 -8.14
N GLN A 429 -13.11 -11.88 -7.71
CA GLN A 429 -13.40 -13.31 -7.91
C GLN A 429 -14.67 -13.75 -7.14
N LEU A 430 -14.92 -13.22 -5.94
CA LEU A 430 -16.16 -13.49 -5.19
C LEU A 430 -17.38 -12.89 -5.89
N MET A 431 -17.29 -11.67 -6.44
CA MET A 431 -18.36 -11.06 -7.25
C MET A 431 -18.64 -11.92 -8.49
N ALA A 432 -17.61 -12.32 -9.23
CA ALA A 432 -17.75 -13.17 -10.40
C ALA A 432 -18.37 -14.54 -10.07
N SER A 433 -17.95 -15.17 -8.97
CA SER A 433 -18.50 -16.45 -8.50
C SER A 433 -19.99 -16.37 -8.11
N ASN A 434 -20.52 -15.17 -7.85
CA ASN A 434 -21.92 -14.89 -7.60
C ASN A 434 -22.72 -14.60 -8.89
N GLY A 435 -22.11 -14.75 -10.06
CA GLY A 435 -22.76 -14.66 -11.36
C GLY A 435 -22.73 -13.27 -12.01
N PHE A 436 -21.88 -12.36 -11.52
CA PHE A 436 -21.61 -11.08 -12.15
C PHE A 436 -20.44 -11.16 -13.13
N VAL A 437 -20.50 -10.42 -14.20
CA VAL A 437 -19.31 -9.99 -14.93
C VAL A 437 -18.74 -8.79 -14.20
N VAL A 438 -17.42 -8.76 -13.97
CA VAL A 438 -16.77 -7.67 -13.25
C VAL A 438 -15.78 -6.98 -14.17
N LEU A 439 -16.01 -5.70 -14.46
CA LEU A 439 -15.07 -4.82 -15.16
C LEU A 439 -14.27 -4.03 -14.12
N TYR A 440 -12.94 -4.03 -14.23
CA TYR A 440 -12.06 -3.13 -13.50
C TYR A 440 -10.98 -2.58 -14.43
N SER A 441 -10.53 -1.34 -14.19
CA SER A 441 -9.71 -0.61 -15.16
C SER A 441 -8.78 0.39 -14.52
N ASN A 442 -7.91 0.95 -15.35
CA ASN A 442 -7.01 2.05 -15.02
C ASN A 442 -7.43 3.29 -15.82
N PRO A 443 -8.36 4.12 -15.31
CA PRO A 443 -8.70 5.39 -15.95
C PRO A 443 -7.52 6.37 -15.89
N ARG A 444 -7.63 7.52 -16.58
CA ARG A 444 -6.65 8.62 -16.47
C ARG A 444 -6.32 8.94 -15.02
N GLY A 445 -5.08 9.29 -14.73
CA GLY A 445 -4.59 9.47 -13.38
C GLY A 445 -3.99 8.21 -12.75
N SER A 446 -4.26 7.02 -13.32
CA SER A 446 -3.64 5.78 -12.85
C SER A 446 -2.13 5.79 -13.05
N THR A 447 -1.40 5.15 -12.14
CA THR A 447 0.03 4.88 -12.29
C THR A 447 0.26 3.77 -13.31
N SER A 448 1.53 3.46 -13.66
CA SER A 448 1.89 2.39 -14.60
C SER A 448 1.93 2.80 -16.09
N TYR A 449 1.56 4.04 -16.43
CA TYR A 449 1.50 4.55 -17.81
C TYR A 449 2.40 5.76 -18.06
N GLY A 450 3.19 6.20 -17.10
CA GLY A 450 4.09 7.34 -17.16
C GLY A 450 3.55 8.61 -16.53
N GLY A 451 4.40 9.64 -16.49
CA GLY A 451 4.11 10.90 -15.81
C GLY A 451 2.96 11.68 -16.44
N GLU A 452 2.90 11.72 -17.77
CA GLU A 452 1.83 12.43 -18.49
C GLU A 452 0.45 11.85 -18.19
N PHE A 453 0.29 10.52 -18.30
CA PHE A 453 -0.98 9.85 -18.03
C PHE A 453 -1.42 10.03 -16.56
N GLY A 454 -0.49 9.89 -15.61
CA GLY A 454 -0.77 10.10 -14.18
C GLY A 454 -1.25 11.50 -13.87
N ASN A 455 -0.72 12.53 -14.55
CA ASN A 455 -1.07 13.93 -14.30
C ASN A 455 -2.25 14.46 -15.12
N LEU A 456 -2.92 13.65 -15.93
CA LEU A 456 -4.15 14.07 -16.61
C LEU A 456 -5.28 14.52 -15.65
N ILE A 457 -5.18 14.11 -14.39
CA ILE A 457 -6.13 14.50 -13.32
C ILE A 457 -5.56 15.56 -12.36
N HIS A 458 -4.37 16.09 -12.62
CA HIS A 458 -3.78 17.11 -11.74
C HIS A 458 -4.70 18.34 -11.64
N HIS A 459 -5.13 18.67 -10.41
CA HIS A 459 -6.15 19.68 -10.09
C HIS A 459 -7.51 19.46 -10.82
N ALA A 460 -7.78 18.24 -11.32
CA ALA A 460 -8.96 17.92 -12.13
C ALA A 460 -9.69 16.65 -11.68
N TYR A 461 -9.54 16.26 -10.42
CA TYR A 461 -10.14 15.04 -9.86
C TYR A 461 -11.27 15.36 -8.85
N PRO A 462 -12.44 14.65 -8.93
CA PRO A 462 -12.89 13.85 -10.06
C PRO A 462 -13.22 14.72 -11.29
N GLY A 463 -13.25 14.14 -12.47
CA GLY A 463 -13.47 14.88 -13.71
C GLY A 463 -13.74 13.96 -14.91
N ASP A 464 -12.86 14.04 -15.91
CA ASP A 464 -12.97 13.34 -17.19
C ASP A 464 -12.70 11.82 -17.10
N ASP A 465 -12.20 11.32 -15.96
CA ASP A 465 -12.20 9.93 -15.56
C ASP A 465 -13.61 9.27 -15.65
N PHE A 466 -14.66 10.07 -15.53
CA PHE A 466 -16.03 9.66 -15.82
C PHE A 466 -16.18 9.05 -17.22
N TYR A 467 -15.64 9.71 -18.24
CA TYR A 467 -15.77 9.27 -19.64
C TYR A 467 -14.98 7.98 -19.90
N ASP A 468 -13.80 7.83 -19.28
CA ASP A 468 -12.98 6.62 -19.34
C ASP A 468 -13.75 5.40 -18.82
N LEU A 469 -14.33 5.55 -17.63
CA LEU A 469 -15.09 4.50 -16.94
C LEU A 469 -16.40 4.18 -17.67
N ASN A 470 -17.13 5.20 -18.11
CA ASN A 470 -18.41 5.02 -18.82
C ASN A 470 -18.20 4.33 -20.17
N SER A 471 -17.16 4.70 -20.93
CA SER A 471 -16.79 4.04 -22.19
C SER A 471 -16.38 2.59 -21.98
N GLY A 472 -15.74 2.27 -20.83
CA GLY A 472 -15.43 0.89 -20.47
C GLY A 472 -16.67 0.02 -20.29
N VAL A 473 -17.71 0.56 -19.63
CA VAL A 473 -19.01 -0.13 -19.52
C VAL A 473 -19.60 -0.39 -20.90
N ASP A 474 -19.56 0.62 -21.80
CA ASP A 474 -20.08 0.47 -23.17
C ASP A 474 -19.28 -0.58 -23.96
N ALA A 475 -17.95 -0.61 -23.80
CA ALA A 475 -17.09 -1.60 -24.45
C ALA A 475 -17.41 -3.05 -24.02
N VAL A 476 -17.78 -3.25 -22.75
CA VAL A 476 -18.19 -4.58 -22.24
C VAL A 476 -19.60 -4.95 -22.70
N ILE A 477 -20.54 -4.00 -22.72
CA ILE A 477 -21.89 -4.19 -23.27
C ILE A 477 -21.81 -4.62 -24.74
N ALA A 478 -20.94 -4.00 -25.52
CA ALA A 478 -20.72 -4.32 -26.93
C ALA A 478 -20.25 -5.77 -27.18
N GLN A 479 -19.79 -6.50 -26.15
CA GLN A 479 -19.48 -7.93 -26.24
C GLN A 479 -20.75 -8.81 -26.40
N GLY A 480 -21.95 -8.28 -26.10
CA GLY A 480 -23.23 -8.92 -26.36
C GLY A 480 -23.69 -9.96 -25.35
N TYR A 481 -23.08 -10.01 -24.16
CA TYR A 481 -23.47 -10.92 -23.07
C TYR A 481 -23.81 -10.17 -21.77
N ILE A 482 -24.02 -8.86 -21.81
CA ILE A 482 -24.39 -8.07 -20.64
C ILE A 482 -25.89 -7.78 -20.63
N ASP A 483 -26.49 -7.98 -19.48
CA ASP A 483 -27.83 -7.55 -19.16
C ASP A 483 -27.79 -6.05 -18.80
N GLU A 484 -28.15 -5.19 -19.75
CA GLU A 484 -28.09 -3.73 -19.62
C GLU A 484 -29.05 -3.18 -18.56
N ASP A 485 -30.07 -3.94 -18.17
CA ASP A 485 -30.99 -3.57 -17.09
C ASP A 485 -30.39 -3.84 -15.70
N ASN A 486 -29.24 -4.52 -15.61
CA ASN A 486 -28.58 -4.91 -14.38
C ASN A 486 -27.11 -4.46 -14.32
N LEU A 487 -26.89 -3.15 -14.40
CA LEU A 487 -25.57 -2.52 -14.25
C LEU A 487 -25.38 -1.99 -12.83
N PHE A 488 -24.24 -2.28 -12.24
CA PHE A 488 -23.87 -1.89 -10.88
C PHE A 488 -22.50 -1.20 -10.86
N VAL A 489 -22.26 -0.33 -9.88
CA VAL A 489 -20.97 0.35 -9.70
C VAL A 489 -20.52 0.30 -8.26
N THR A 490 -19.21 0.10 -8.05
CA THR A 490 -18.59 0.09 -6.73
C THR A 490 -17.12 0.53 -6.81
N GLY A 491 -16.59 0.99 -5.68
CA GLY A 491 -15.19 1.31 -5.51
C GLY A 491 -14.91 1.82 -4.10
N GLY A 492 -13.63 1.80 -3.72
CA GLY A 492 -13.20 2.25 -2.40
C GLY A 492 -12.24 3.45 -2.47
N SER A 493 -12.27 4.32 -1.45
CA SER A 493 -11.39 5.49 -1.38
C SER A 493 -11.60 6.42 -2.61
N GLY A 494 -10.57 6.70 -3.39
CA GLY A 494 -10.72 7.37 -4.69
C GLY A 494 -11.74 6.66 -5.60
N GLY A 495 -11.82 5.33 -5.60
CA GLY A 495 -12.87 4.59 -6.32
C GLY A 495 -14.27 4.84 -5.74
N GLY A 496 -14.37 5.09 -4.43
CA GLY A 496 -15.61 5.52 -3.78
C GLY A 496 -16.03 6.93 -4.19
N VAL A 497 -15.05 7.84 -4.35
CA VAL A 497 -15.25 9.17 -4.96
C VAL A 497 -15.81 9.01 -6.38
N LEU A 498 -15.14 8.22 -7.22
CA LEU A 498 -15.57 8.01 -8.60
C LEU A 498 -16.92 7.28 -8.69
N THR A 499 -17.23 6.36 -7.78
CA THR A 499 -18.56 5.75 -7.67
C THR A 499 -19.64 6.82 -7.45
N ALA A 500 -19.42 7.73 -6.49
CA ALA A 500 -20.36 8.83 -6.23
C ALA A 500 -20.40 9.84 -7.39
N TRP A 501 -19.27 10.09 -8.05
CA TRP A 501 -19.19 10.93 -9.25
C TRP A 501 -19.97 10.33 -10.42
N MET A 502 -19.82 9.02 -10.68
CA MET A 502 -20.55 8.31 -11.72
C MET A 502 -22.06 8.47 -11.53
N ILE A 503 -22.60 8.11 -10.36
CA ILE A 503 -24.05 8.18 -10.12
C ILE A 503 -24.60 9.61 -9.99
N GLY A 504 -23.74 10.61 -9.83
CA GLY A 504 -24.10 12.03 -9.91
C GLY A 504 -24.16 12.58 -11.33
N ASN A 505 -23.62 11.84 -12.32
CA ASN A 505 -23.52 12.25 -13.72
C ASN A 505 -24.24 11.30 -14.71
N THR A 506 -24.71 10.14 -14.25
CA THR A 506 -25.52 9.21 -15.06
C THR A 506 -26.46 8.39 -14.18
N ASP A 507 -27.62 8.02 -14.74
CA ASP A 507 -28.65 7.19 -14.12
C ASP A 507 -28.60 5.70 -14.56
N ARG A 508 -27.57 5.31 -15.32
CA ARG A 508 -27.47 3.96 -15.92
C ARG A 508 -27.32 2.82 -14.91
N PHE A 509 -26.85 3.11 -13.69
CA PHE A 509 -26.59 2.09 -12.68
C PHE A 509 -27.81 1.83 -11.80
N ARG A 510 -28.14 0.57 -11.64
CA ARG A 510 -29.28 0.08 -10.87
C ARG A 510 -29.11 0.27 -9.37
N ALA A 511 -27.89 0.11 -8.87
CA ALA A 511 -27.46 0.41 -7.50
C ALA A 511 -25.95 0.66 -7.45
N ALA A 512 -25.53 1.34 -6.39
CA ALA A 512 -24.12 1.66 -6.13
C ALA A 512 -23.71 1.25 -4.72
N VAL A 513 -22.40 0.89 -4.56
CA VAL A 513 -21.75 0.74 -3.27
C VAL A 513 -20.50 1.59 -3.25
N SER A 514 -20.47 2.64 -2.43
CA SER A 514 -19.31 3.51 -2.26
C SER A 514 -18.65 3.22 -0.92
N PHE A 515 -17.41 2.72 -0.96
CA PHE A 515 -16.62 2.42 0.24
C PHE A 515 -15.78 3.62 0.63
N TYR A 516 -15.87 4.02 1.89
CA TYR A 516 -15.03 5.06 2.50
C TYR A 516 -14.65 6.18 1.50
N PRO A 517 -15.66 6.88 0.90
CA PRO A 517 -15.42 7.94 -0.06
C PRO A 517 -14.97 9.24 0.60
N VAL A 518 -14.31 10.10 -0.16
CA VAL A 518 -14.31 11.54 0.13
C VAL A 518 -15.48 12.18 -0.61
N ILE A 519 -16.26 12.98 0.08
CA ILE A 519 -17.46 13.62 -0.49
C ILE A 519 -17.33 15.14 -0.53
N ASN A 520 -16.63 15.70 0.44
CA ASN A 520 -16.43 17.11 0.58
C ASN A 520 -14.94 17.40 0.79
N TRP A 521 -14.29 17.84 -0.26
CA TRP A 521 -12.85 18.08 -0.23
C TRP A 521 -12.43 19.13 0.79
N TYR A 522 -13.33 20.08 1.10
CA TYR A 522 -13.05 21.08 2.11
C TYR A 522 -12.93 20.47 3.52
N SER A 523 -13.85 19.59 3.90
CA SER A 523 -13.78 18.89 5.19
C SER A 523 -12.66 17.86 5.22
N TRP A 524 -12.44 17.14 4.11
CA TRP A 524 -11.37 16.14 4.02
C TRP A 524 -9.99 16.76 4.23
N ALA A 525 -9.67 17.87 3.55
CA ALA A 525 -8.39 18.56 3.69
C ALA A 525 -8.07 18.98 5.14
N LEU A 526 -9.12 19.19 5.97
CA LEU A 526 -8.99 19.67 7.35
C LEU A 526 -9.22 18.59 8.42
N THR A 527 -9.58 17.37 8.03
CA THR A 527 -9.86 16.29 8.98
C THR A 527 -9.17 14.97 8.66
N ALA A 528 -8.61 14.79 7.46
CA ALA A 528 -7.84 13.60 7.10
C ALA A 528 -6.41 13.65 7.65
N ASP A 529 -5.77 12.49 7.64
CA ASP A 529 -4.38 12.31 8.08
C ASP A 529 -3.34 12.77 7.04
N MET A 530 -3.79 13.30 5.89
CA MET A 530 -2.96 13.71 4.75
C MET A 530 -3.18 15.18 4.37
N ALA A 531 -3.44 16.04 5.33
CA ALA A 531 -3.80 17.45 5.07
C ALA A 531 -2.77 18.18 4.19
N SER A 532 -1.49 18.19 4.58
CA SER A 532 -0.42 18.88 3.84
C SER A 532 -0.27 18.35 2.42
N TYR A 533 -0.22 17.01 2.27
CA TYR A 533 -0.13 16.39 0.95
C TYR A 533 -1.35 16.77 0.07
N GLY A 534 -2.56 16.74 0.64
CA GLY A 534 -3.77 17.07 -0.09
C GLY A 534 -3.77 18.49 -0.65
N VAL A 535 -3.46 19.48 0.18
CA VAL A 535 -3.55 20.89 -0.21
C VAL A 535 -2.47 21.31 -1.21
N ASP A 536 -1.31 20.67 -1.21
CA ASP A 536 -0.18 21.07 -2.03
C ASP A 536 -0.08 20.28 -3.35
N TYR A 537 -0.55 19.01 -3.36
CA TYR A 537 -0.38 18.10 -4.51
C TYR A 537 -1.68 17.81 -5.27
N TRP A 538 -2.84 17.81 -4.58
CA TRP A 538 -4.12 17.54 -5.24
C TRP A 538 -4.93 18.78 -5.55
N PHE A 539 -4.71 19.85 -4.79
CA PHE A 539 -5.41 21.12 -4.94
C PHE A 539 -4.43 22.26 -5.22
N PRO A 540 -4.91 23.37 -5.79
CA PRO A 540 -4.06 24.54 -6.06
C PRO A 540 -3.69 25.34 -4.82
N GLY A 541 -3.78 24.77 -3.63
CA GLY A 541 -3.48 25.36 -2.34
C GLY A 541 -4.63 25.28 -1.34
N LEU A 542 -4.56 26.08 -0.28
CA LEU A 542 -5.43 26.02 0.89
C LEU A 542 -6.92 26.23 0.55
N PRO A 543 -7.84 25.51 1.26
CA PRO A 543 -9.27 25.52 0.95
C PRO A 543 -9.91 26.92 0.98
N TRP A 544 -9.56 27.76 1.95
CA TRP A 544 -10.12 29.10 2.07
C TRP A 544 -9.63 30.10 1.01
N ASP A 545 -8.53 29.81 0.33
CA ASP A 545 -8.01 30.61 -0.79
C ASP A 545 -8.55 30.12 -2.14
N ASN A 546 -9.07 28.89 -2.19
CA ASN A 546 -9.49 28.18 -3.41
C ASN A 546 -10.90 27.58 -3.31
N VAL A 547 -11.83 28.26 -2.63
CA VAL A 547 -13.17 27.73 -2.28
C VAL A 547 -13.92 27.17 -3.49
N GLU A 548 -13.97 27.91 -4.61
CA GLU A 548 -14.68 27.49 -5.83
C GLU A 548 -14.13 26.19 -6.39
N HIS A 549 -12.81 26.00 -6.36
CA HIS A 549 -12.18 24.77 -6.82
C HIS A 549 -12.60 23.59 -5.93
N TYR A 550 -12.49 23.72 -4.60
CA TYR A 550 -12.88 22.66 -3.66
C TYR A 550 -14.36 22.30 -3.77
N GLU A 551 -15.24 23.31 -3.92
CA GLU A 551 -16.68 23.08 -4.07
C GLU A 551 -17.01 22.39 -5.39
N SER A 552 -16.40 22.78 -6.51
CA SER A 552 -16.68 22.21 -7.83
C SER A 552 -16.25 20.75 -7.94
N ARG A 553 -15.20 20.33 -7.22
CA ARG A 553 -14.72 18.95 -7.16
C ARG A 553 -15.39 18.10 -6.08
N SER A 554 -16.07 18.72 -5.12
CA SER A 554 -16.80 18.00 -4.08
C SER A 554 -18.06 17.32 -4.65
N LEU A 555 -18.33 16.09 -4.21
CA LEU A 555 -19.45 15.26 -4.71
C LEU A 555 -20.82 15.84 -4.31
N LEU A 556 -20.82 16.73 -3.31
CA LEU A 556 -22.02 17.51 -2.95
C LEU A 556 -22.46 18.44 -4.07
N SER A 557 -21.59 18.82 -5.00
CA SER A 557 -21.94 19.62 -6.20
C SER A 557 -22.92 18.91 -7.14
N VAL A 558 -22.81 17.57 -7.22
CA VAL A 558 -23.63 16.73 -8.10
C VAL A 558 -24.66 15.88 -7.36
N VAL A 559 -24.69 15.89 -6.02
CA VAL A 559 -25.53 15.00 -5.21
C VAL A 559 -27.02 15.12 -5.51
N LYS A 560 -27.49 16.32 -5.90
CA LYS A 560 -28.91 16.57 -6.26
C LYS A 560 -29.38 15.81 -7.51
N ASN A 561 -28.44 15.31 -8.32
CA ASN A 561 -28.75 14.55 -9.53
C ASN A 561 -28.82 13.03 -9.25
N VAL A 562 -28.42 12.58 -8.06
CA VAL A 562 -28.37 11.17 -7.73
C VAL A 562 -29.77 10.60 -7.53
N GLU A 563 -30.12 9.61 -8.35
CA GLU A 563 -31.34 8.81 -8.22
C GLU A 563 -31.02 7.36 -7.84
N THR A 564 -29.80 6.92 -8.07
CA THR A 564 -29.31 5.55 -7.87
C THR A 564 -29.32 5.16 -6.37
N PRO A 565 -30.00 4.08 -5.98
CA PRO A 565 -29.93 3.53 -4.62
C PRO A 565 -28.47 3.25 -4.21
N THR A 566 -28.04 3.80 -3.09
CA THR A 566 -26.61 3.82 -2.71
C THR A 566 -26.37 3.29 -1.31
N LEU A 567 -25.47 2.31 -1.19
CA LEU A 567 -24.90 1.86 0.08
C LEU A 567 -23.55 2.54 0.27
N ILE A 568 -23.33 3.11 1.44
CA ILE A 568 -22.04 3.68 1.87
C ILE A 568 -21.51 2.83 3.02
N MET A 569 -20.23 2.41 2.95
CA MET A 569 -19.62 1.61 4.02
C MET A 569 -18.24 2.16 4.38
N THR A 570 -17.99 2.38 5.67
CA THR A 570 -16.74 2.99 6.17
C THR A 570 -16.37 2.40 7.53
N GLY A 571 -15.06 2.25 7.79
CA GLY A 571 -14.52 1.95 9.11
C GLY A 571 -14.71 3.11 10.07
N GLU A 572 -15.06 2.83 11.34
CA GLU A 572 -15.25 3.91 12.32
C GLU A 572 -13.94 4.59 12.73
N GLU A 573 -12.80 3.92 12.50
CA GLU A 573 -11.45 4.42 12.75
C GLU A 573 -10.69 4.75 11.45
N ASP A 574 -11.42 5.03 10.37
CA ASP A 574 -10.84 5.51 9.11
C ASP A 574 -10.44 6.98 9.25
N TRP A 575 -9.14 7.25 9.25
CA TRP A 575 -8.58 8.61 9.31
C TRP A 575 -8.10 9.12 7.95
N ARG A 576 -8.03 8.26 6.95
CA ARG A 576 -7.70 8.60 5.56
C ARG A 576 -8.87 9.27 4.83
N THR A 577 -10.04 8.68 4.99
CA THR A 577 -11.32 9.23 4.51
C THR A 577 -12.31 9.19 5.67
N PRO A 578 -12.25 10.19 6.55
CA PRO A 578 -12.93 10.14 7.84
C PRO A 578 -14.42 9.82 7.75
N MET A 579 -14.95 9.11 8.75
CA MET A 579 -16.37 8.69 8.84
C MET A 579 -17.33 9.85 8.54
N SER A 580 -16.95 11.09 8.87
CA SER A 580 -17.74 12.29 8.59
C SER A 580 -18.03 12.50 7.10
N GLU A 581 -17.15 12.05 6.20
CA GLU A 581 -17.36 12.13 4.76
C GLU A 581 -18.53 11.22 4.34
N SER A 582 -18.52 9.97 4.79
CA SER A 582 -19.60 9.02 4.57
C SER A 582 -20.93 9.46 5.18
N GLU A 583 -20.90 10.05 6.39
CA GLU A 583 -22.09 10.62 7.04
C GLU A 583 -22.69 11.79 6.26
N GLN A 584 -21.86 12.69 5.73
CA GLN A 584 -22.32 13.82 4.90
C GLN A 584 -23.06 13.29 3.66
N TYR A 585 -22.49 12.32 2.95
CA TYR A 585 -23.10 11.77 1.75
C TYR A 585 -24.42 11.05 2.07
N TYR A 586 -24.42 10.18 3.06
CA TYR A 586 -25.63 9.49 3.51
C TYR A 586 -26.75 10.47 3.85
N LYS A 587 -26.46 11.51 4.65
CA LYS A 587 -27.46 12.51 5.04
C LYS A 587 -27.96 13.29 3.82
N ALA A 588 -27.09 13.67 2.89
CA ALA A 588 -27.48 14.37 1.67
C ALA A 588 -28.45 13.52 0.83
N LEU A 589 -28.13 12.25 0.59
CA LEU A 589 -29.01 11.32 -0.13
C LEU A 589 -30.36 11.12 0.57
N LYS A 590 -30.37 10.98 1.91
CA LYS A 590 -31.61 10.85 2.69
C LYS A 590 -32.50 12.09 2.61
N LEU A 591 -31.89 13.28 2.65
CA LEU A 591 -32.63 14.55 2.52
C LEU A 591 -33.24 14.72 1.12
N LEU A 592 -32.62 14.17 0.09
CA LEU A 592 -33.12 14.15 -1.27
C LEU A 592 -34.14 13.02 -1.53
N GLY A 593 -34.38 12.14 -0.56
CA GLY A 593 -35.31 11.01 -0.69
C GLY A 593 -34.71 9.81 -1.45
N VAL A 594 -33.41 9.81 -1.73
CA VAL A 594 -32.73 8.69 -2.37
C VAL A 594 -32.61 7.52 -1.38
N GLU A 595 -32.94 6.32 -1.82
CA GLU A 595 -32.77 5.13 -0.99
C GLU A 595 -31.30 4.88 -0.71
N SER A 596 -30.92 4.95 0.56
CA SER A 596 -29.52 4.81 0.97
C SER A 596 -29.35 4.16 2.34
N VAL A 597 -28.25 3.46 2.52
CA VAL A 597 -27.84 2.80 3.77
C VAL A 597 -26.40 3.20 4.10
N LEU A 598 -26.16 3.56 5.35
CA LEU A 598 -24.81 3.75 5.90
C LEU A 598 -24.44 2.54 6.75
N VAL A 599 -23.38 1.85 6.38
CA VAL A 599 -22.79 0.73 7.14
C VAL A 599 -21.50 1.22 7.79
N ARG A 600 -21.49 1.22 9.12
CA ARG A 600 -20.32 1.60 9.93
C ARG A 600 -19.70 0.33 10.47
N VAL A 601 -18.38 0.17 10.30
CA VAL A 601 -17.66 -1.04 10.73
C VAL A 601 -16.78 -0.69 11.93
N PRO A 602 -17.16 -1.13 13.14
CA PRO A 602 -16.44 -0.76 14.35
C PRO A 602 -14.99 -1.25 14.38
N GLY A 603 -14.06 -0.39 14.81
CA GLY A 603 -12.64 -0.71 14.96
C GLY A 603 -11.90 -1.00 13.65
N GLU A 604 -12.48 -0.67 12.50
CA GLU A 604 -11.82 -0.77 11.21
C GLU A 604 -11.31 0.59 10.75
N ALA A 605 -10.10 0.57 10.23
CA ALA A 605 -9.47 1.66 9.51
C ALA A 605 -9.83 1.62 8.02
N HIS A 606 -9.11 2.35 7.20
CA HIS A 606 -9.26 2.36 5.75
C HIS A 606 -9.09 0.96 5.15
N GLY A 607 -10.02 0.48 4.34
CA GLY A 607 -9.94 -0.81 3.65
C GLY A 607 -10.85 -1.92 4.19
N ILE A 608 -11.23 -1.94 5.46
CA ILE A 608 -12.18 -2.90 6.08
C ILE A 608 -11.74 -4.37 5.90
N TRP A 609 -10.48 -4.67 6.24
CA TRP A 609 -9.88 -6.01 6.19
C TRP A 609 -9.02 -6.33 7.41
N GLY A 610 -9.09 -5.51 8.45
CA GLY A 610 -8.33 -5.73 9.69
C GLY A 610 -8.76 -7.03 10.39
N ARG A 611 -10.06 -7.38 10.29
CA ARG A 611 -10.59 -8.63 10.83
C ARG A 611 -11.21 -9.51 9.73
N PRO A 612 -11.01 -10.85 9.78
CA PRO A 612 -11.62 -11.79 8.85
C PRO A 612 -13.15 -11.66 8.75
N SER A 613 -13.85 -11.52 9.88
CA SER A 613 -15.32 -11.37 9.92
C SER A 613 -15.79 -10.08 9.22
N HIS A 614 -15.03 -8.99 9.32
CA HIS A 614 -15.38 -7.72 8.67
C HIS A 614 -15.23 -7.82 7.15
N GLY A 615 -14.18 -8.50 6.64
CA GLY A 615 -14.06 -8.79 5.21
C GLY A 615 -15.21 -9.65 4.68
N ILE A 616 -15.64 -10.67 5.43
CA ILE A 616 -16.83 -11.49 5.10
C ILE A 616 -18.09 -10.61 5.09
N SER A 617 -18.27 -9.77 6.12
CA SER A 617 -19.41 -8.86 6.24
C SER A 617 -19.44 -7.85 5.06
N LYS A 618 -18.30 -7.28 4.69
CA LYS A 618 -18.15 -6.40 3.53
C LYS A 618 -18.72 -7.07 2.27
N MET A 619 -18.22 -8.24 1.92
CA MET A 619 -18.59 -8.93 0.68
C MET A 619 -20.03 -9.42 0.68
N THR A 620 -20.54 -9.93 1.81
CA THR A 620 -21.94 -10.37 1.92
C THR A 620 -22.92 -9.20 1.86
N THR A 621 -22.54 -8.04 2.39
CA THR A 621 -23.33 -6.81 2.31
C THR A 621 -23.42 -6.28 0.89
N VAL A 622 -22.30 -6.22 0.14
CA VAL A 622 -22.27 -5.84 -1.26
C VAL A 622 -23.19 -6.73 -2.09
N LYS A 623 -23.00 -8.05 -1.93
CA LYS A 623 -23.84 -9.02 -2.64
C LYS A 623 -25.34 -8.82 -2.31
N GLY A 624 -25.67 -8.71 -1.03
CA GLY A 624 -27.06 -8.50 -0.61
C GLY A 624 -27.68 -7.22 -1.14
N TRP A 625 -26.89 -6.14 -1.24
CA TRP A 625 -27.32 -4.88 -1.80
C TRP A 625 -27.60 -4.98 -3.29
N PHE A 626 -26.69 -5.54 -4.08
CA PHE A 626 -26.89 -5.71 -5.51
C PHE A 626 -28.01 -6.71 -5.84
N ASP A 627 -28.10 -7.83 -5.13
CA ASP A 627 -29.21 -8.79 -5.29
C ASP A 627 -30.59 -8.16 -5.05
N LYS A 628 -30.69 -7.21 -4.11
CA LYS A 628 -31.95 -6.49 -3.83
C LYS A 628 -32.48 -5.70 -5.03
N TYR A 629 -31.57 -5.16 -5.85
CA TYR A 629 -31.92 -4.32 -6.99
C TYR A 629 -31.85 -5.06 -8.33
N MET A 630 -31.46 -6.34 -8.33
CA MET A 630 -31.37 -7.13 -9.55
C MET A 630 -32.77 -7.47 -10.07
N GLU A 631 -33.11 -7.06 -11.31
CA GLU A 631 -34.34 -7.47 -11.94
C GLU A 631 -34.36 -8.97 -12.26
N GLY A 632 -35.53 -9.60 -12.12
CA GLY A 632 -35.71 -11.02 -12.41
C GLY A 632 -35.29 -12.00 -11.30
N ARG A 633 -34.62 -11.58 -10.24
CA ARG A 633 -34.40 -12.42 -9.05
C ARG A 633 -35.51 -12.20 -8.02
N ARG A 634 -36.09 -13.30 -7.50
CA ARG A 634 -36.95 -13.22 -6.30
C ARG A 634 -36.07 -12.90 -5.09
N PRO A 635 -36.53 -12.00 -4.18
CA PRO A 635 -35.82 -11.79 -2.93
C PRO A 635 -35.61 -13.13 -2.23
N VAL A 636 -34.38 -13.40 -1.77
CA VAL A 636 -34.10 -14.54 -0.90
C VAL A 636 -34.76 -14.20 0.43
N SER A 637 -35.82 -14.94 0.77
CA SER A 637 -36.58 -14.82 2.03
C SER A 637 -35.76 -15.26 3.22
#